data_81ac37f9e3e941f92d7818a72961198f
#
_entry.id   81ac37f9e3e941f92d7818a72961198f
#
_cell.length_a   1.000
_cell.length_b   1.000
_cell.length_c   1.000
_cell.angle_alpha   90.00
_cell.angle_beta   90.00
_cell.angle_gamma   90.00
#
_symmetry.space_group_name_H-M   'P 1'
#
loop_
_entity.id
_entity.type
_entity.pdbx_description
1 polymer ?
#
loop_
_entity_poly.entity_id
_entity_poly.type
_entity_poly.pdbx_seq_one_letter_code
_entity_poly.pdbx_strand_id
1 'polypeptide(L)'
;MRFAGGSAVGVAVSGVSLHSLASVNEALAHEEVEVPGGPESWVLGVCTACPAGCGLRVRKIGERAVHVQGNPLHPVNQGGLCPKGVARTQELYHPDRLKAPMKNTGGRKSPRWKAISWDEAISILTRRLKDLQSSGQAQGVVLVDRSVPSVASRLMRSFLAAYGSPNYLTMPSGLDALRTALFLQQGVTEPVAYDWERTQYVLSFGVNLLEGWGSPATIMRAFGRWRDPSAGRRTKFTQVEPRFSVTAARADEWVSLRPGTEATLALGIAYVLITEGLYDVPFVRDHTFGFEDWRDASGVNHEGFRTLVLSEYRLQEVAAATGVPEETILRLGREFGNNRPAVALGDSQTSTLTGNPYSAMAVHSLNALVGSIDSPGGVLIQAPLPGFADTGAIPGGARVVPSSGLLPENSHLSWLPKAILSGQPYPVRALILNEVNPVFSLPNGRTFQDSMEKVPFVVSFTAFPDESSEIADLVLPAVTDLEKWQAVTSPPTFPYAVHSMAAPVVAPRYQARHPADVILEIAKQLGAPVAKGLPYATFEEYLRTRTKSIFDAQTGSVFGTSLEAAWDRLLERAGWWSPTYSTAEQLWDQMGKQGGWWDPGYFYGDWHRVLKTSSGRFEFYSQTLTTWAAGHPEFARAAGLEAGDDHLFLPHQPPAGKPSDGYPLLLMPVEVLPLSGGEGAHLPYLQQIAGPHLFEAWDSWLEIHPETAERLHVADGDMVWIESRRSRARARARLYAGAQPGVVHLPLGYGRTSGSRWACRGINPLRLIEESFDPVAGLPQTGGTFVKVYRS
;
A
#
# COMPACT_ATOMS: atom_id res chain seq x y z
N MET A 1 46.10 19.40 6.77
CA MET A 1 45.60 19.62 8.14
C MET A 1 44.31 18.88 8.31
N ARG A 2 44.30 17.81 9.09
CA ARG A 2 43.10 17.05 9.43
C ARG A 2 42.43 17.74 10.60
N PHE A 3 41.19 18.21 10.42
CA PHE A 3 40.37 18.64 11.56
C PHE A 3 39.47 17.51 11.99
N ALA A 4 39.79 16.94 13.12
CA ALA A 4 38.87 16.13 13.92
C ALA A 4 37.94 17.15 14.66
N GLY A 5 36.72 17.31 14.19
CA GLY A 5 35.72 18.23 14.74
C GLY A 5 34.28 17.72 14.63
N GLY A 6 34.07 16.49 15.04
CA GLY A 6 32.74 15.83 14.91
C GLY A 6 31.94 15.61 16.19
N SER A 7 32.12 16.40 17.26
CA SER A 7 31.44 16.14 18.53
C SER A 7 31.05 17.33 19.42
N ALA A 8 31.10 18.54 18.92
CA ALA A 8 30.85 19.72 19.80
C ALA A 8 29.60 20.55 19.48
N VAL A 9 28.79 20.21 18.47
CA VAL A 9 27.62 21.05 18.09
C VAL A 9 26.35 20.72 18.89
N GLY A 10 26.32 19.60 19.63
CA GLY A 10 25.16 19.20 20.43
C GLY A 10 24.80 20.02 21.66
N VAL A 11 25.61 20.99 22.03
CA VAL A 11 25.51 21.70 23.35
C VAL A 11 24.96 23.11 23.26
N ALA A 12 24.99 23.77 22.10
CA ALA A 12 24.69 25.21 22.02
C ALA A 12 23.20 25.59 21.92
N VAL A 13 22.29 24.61 21.64
CA VAL A 13 20.87 24.93 21.45
C VAL A 13 19.99 24.59 22.68
N SER A 14 20.58 24.22 23.79
CA SER A 14 19.85 23.75 25.00
C SER A 14 18.98 24.81 25.72
N GLY A 15 18.92 26.02 25.23
CA GLY A 15 18.15 27.12 25.87
C GLY A 15 16.99 27.69 25.04
N VAL A 16 16.85 27.36 23.78
CA VAL A 16 15.84 27.98 22.90
C VAL A 16 14.67 27.05 22.69
N SER A 17 13.48 27.42 23.18
CA SER A 17 12.21 26.77 22.92
C SER A 17 11.54 27.44 21.72
N LEU A 18 11.45 26.78 20.58
CA LEU A 18 10.79 27.25 19.36
C LEU A 18 9.39 26.61 19.20
N HIS A 19 8.50 27.30 18.49
CA HIS A 19 7.07 26.94 18.44
C HIS A 19 6.73 25.80 17.46
N SER A 20 7.61 25.48 16.49
CA SER A 20 7.39 24.37 15.55
C SER A 20 8.62 23.48 15.42
N LEU A 21 8.44 22.23 15.01
CA LEU A 21 9.54 21.32 14.67
C LEU A 21 10.40 21.87 13.53
N ALA A 22 9.79 22.51 12.55
CA ALA A 22 10.49 23.08 11.40
C ALA A 22 11.46 24.19 11.81
N SER A 23 11.04 25.13 12.69
CA SER A 23 11.88 26.23 13.15
C SER A 23 13.05 25.77 14.03
N VAL A 24 12.84 24.74 14.87
CA VAL A 24 13.95 24.16 15.65
C VAL A 24 14.93 23.43 14.72
N ASN A 25 14.43 22.72 13.75
CA ASN A 25 15.22 21.98 12.78
C ASN A 25 16.05 22.94 11.89
N GLU A 26 15.50 24.09 11.51
CA GLU A 26 16.20 25.14 10.76
C GLU A 26 17.33 25.77 11.61
N ALA A 27 17.08 26.00 12.91
CA ALA A 27 18.11 26.52 13.83
C ALA A 27 19.28 25.55 14.03
N LEU A 28 19.10 24.26 13.80
CA LEU A 28 20.15 23.23 13.83
C LEU A 28 20.90 23.12 12.48
N ALA A 29 20.48 23.85 11.44
CA ALA A 29 21.06 23.80 10.11
C ALA A 29 22.35 24.61 9.99
N HIS A 30 23.50 23.97 10.15
CA HIS A 30 24.80 24.47 9.74
C HIS A 30 25.38 23.51 8.71
N GLU A 31 25.04 23.68 7.45
CA GLU A 31 25.52 22.80 6.37
C GLU A 31 26.41 23.62 5.42
N GLU A 32 27.71 23.33 5.41
CA GLU A 32 28.61 23.80 4.37
C GLU A 32 28.34 22.98 3.09
N VAL A 33 28.22 23.66 1.95
CA VAL A 33 28.08 23.00 0.64
C VAL A 33 29.44 22.40 0.27
N GLU A 34 29.66 21.13 0.63
CA GLU A 34 30.85 20.41 0.19
C GLU A 34 30.76 20.02 -1.29
N VAL A 35 31.76 20.39 -2.05
CA VAL A 35 31.96 19.87 -3.40
C VAL A 35 32.42 18.41 -3.30
N PRO A 36 31.73 17.44 -3.95
CA PRO A 36 32.13 16.06 -3.86
C PRO A 36 33.55 15.83 -4.39
N GLY A 37 34.41 15.24 -3.58
CA GLY A 37 35.79 14.87 -3.93
C GLY A 37 36.07 13.42 -3.55
N GLY A 38 37.04 12.78 -4.24
CA GLY A 38 37.44 11.41 -3.98
C GLY A 38 37.16 10.44 -5.14
N PRO A 39 37.44 9.15 -4.95
CA PRO A 39 37.23 8.14 -5.99
C PRO A 39 35.75 7.90 -6.27
N GLU A 40 35.45 7.59 -7.52
CA GLU A 40 34.12 7.13 -7.92
C GLU A 40 33.93 5.63 -7.54
N SER A 41 32.73 5.34 -7.02
CA SER A 41 32.30 3.97 -6.71
C SER A 41 30.80 3.80 -6.94
N TRP A 42 30.38 2.55 -7.11
CA TRP A 42 28.98 2.18 -7.22
C TRP A 42 28.61 1.20 -6.12
N VAL A 43 27.58 1.48 -5.37
CA VAL A 43 27.10 0.69 -4.24
C VAL A 43 25.64 0.33 -4.48
N LEU A 44 25.25 -0.88 -4.06
CA LEU A 44 23.85 -1.31 -4.16
C LEU A 44 23.00 -0.72 -3.03
N GLY A 45 21.72 -0.53 -3.30
CA GLY A 45 20.71 -0.10 -2.35
C GLY A 45 19.35 -0.74 -2.67
N VAL A 46 18.39 -0.56 -1.78
CA VAL A 46 17.00 -0.95 -1.99
C VAL A 46 16.12 0.28 -1.76
N CYS A 47 15.19 0.55 -2.67
CA CYS A 47 14.21 1.62 -2.52
C CYS A 47 13.05 1.14 -1.64
N THR A 48 12.74 1.87 -0.57
CA THR A 48 11.58 1.59 0.29
C THR A 48 10.47 2.65 0.18
N ALA A 49 10.48 3.46 -0.88
CA ALA A 49 9.45 4.47 -1.12
C ALA A 49 8.05 3.88 -1.39
N CYS A 50 7.98 2.62 -1.77
CA CYS A 50 6.73 1.86 -1.93
C CYS A 50 7.00 0.37 -1.71
N PRO A 51 5.96 -0.47 -1.62
CA PRO A 51 6.11 -1.91 -1.38
C PRO A 51 6.89 -2.70 -2.44
N ALA A 52 7.16 -2.13 -3.62
CA ALA A 52 7.87 -2.82 -4.71
C ALA A 52 9.33 -3.19 -4.38
N GLY A 53 10.00 -2.48 -3.47
CA GLY A 53 11.36 -2.83 -3.02
C GLY A 53 12.40 -2.88 -4.13
N CYS A 54 12.36 -1.96 -5.11
CA CYS A 54 13.25 -1.94 -6.27
C CYS A 54 14.73 -1.87 -5.87
N GLY A 55 15.57 -2.68 -6.52
CA GLY A 55 17.03 -2.60 -6.36
C GLY A 55 17.61 -1.35 -6.99
N LEU A 56 18.53 -0.72 -6.28
CA LEU A 56 19.23 0.50 -6.68
C LEU A 56 20.71 0.23 -6.93
N ARG A 57 21.31 1.01 -7.84
CA ARG A 57 22.76 1.24 -7.95
C ARG A 57 23.00 2.72 -7.69
N VAL A 58 23.78 3.02 -6.69
CA VAL A 58 24.07 4.38 -6.25
C VAL A 58 25.51 4.73 -6.58
N ARG A 59 25.69 5.80 -7.37
CA ARG A 59 27.00 6.35 -7.68
C ARG A 59 27.44 7.24 -6.52
N LYS A 60 28.63 6.99 -6.00
CA LYS A 60 29.29 7.81 -4.99
C LYS A 60 30.53 8.50 -5.55
N ILE A 61 30.81 9.69 -5.08
CA ILE A 61 32.09 10.38 -5.21
C ILE A 61 32.62 10.58 -3.79
N GLY A 62 33.68 9.88 -3.40
CA GLY A 62 34.07 9.73 -2.01
C GLY A 62 32.94 9.16 -1.17
N GLU A 63 32.55 9.85 -0.11
CA GLU A 63 31.43 9.43 0.76
C GLU A 63 30.05 10.03 0.33
N ARG A 64 29.99 10.77 -0.77
CA ARG A 64 28.76 11.43 -1.21
C ARG A 64 28.03 10.62 -2.27
N ALA A 65 26.77 10.25 -2.03
CA ALA A 65 25.87 9.70 -3.04
C ALA A 65 25.42 10.81 -4.01
N VAL A 66 25.68 10.66 -5.30
CA VAL A 66 25.43 11.71 -6.31
C VAL A 66 24.39 11.35 -7.36
N HIS A 67 24.13 10.04 -7.57
CA HIS A 67 23.19 9.58 -8.58
C HIS A 67 22.64 8.20 -8.23
N VAL A 68 21.40 7.94 -8.62
CA VAL A 68 20.71 6.65 -8.40
C VAL A 68 20.20 6.11 -9.72
N GLN A 69 20.45 4.82 -9.96
CA GLN A 69 19.92 4.04 -11.07
C GLN A 69 19.28 2.76 -10.54
N GLY A 70 18.46 2.10 -11.36
CA GLY A 70 17.98 0.75 -11.06
C GLY A 70 19.10 -0.29 -11.17
N ASN A 71 19.07 -1.31 -10.30
CA ASN A 71 19.97 -2.47 -10.37
C ASN A 71 19.52 -3.41 -11.51
N PRO A 72 20.32 -3.66 -12.55
CA PRO A 72 19.92 -4.51 -13.67
C PRO A 72 19.81 -6.01 -13.28
N LEU A 73 20.46 -6.45 -12.22
CA LEU A 73 20.37 -7.82 -11.73
C LEU A 73 19.15 -8.09 -10.85
N HIS A 74 18.48 -7.03 -10.37
CA HIS A 74 17.35 -7.17 -9.48
C HIS A 74 16.10 -7.66 -10.23
N PRO A 75 15.49 -8.81 -9.85
CA PRO A 75 14.45 -9.47 -10.63
C PRO A 75 13.18 -8.61 -10.80
N VAL A 76 12.83 -7.79 -9.81
CA VAL A 76 11.61 -6.96 -9.83
C VAL A 76 11.72 -5.82 -10.84
N ASN A 77 12.81 -5.06 -10.83
CA ASN A 77 12.91 -3.85 -11.64
C ASN A 77 13.89 -3.94 -12.81
N GLN A 78 14.83 -4.88 -12.86
CA GLN A 78 15.78 -5.14 -13.95
C GLN A 78 16.35 -3.84 -14.57
N GLY A 79 16.84 -2.93 -13.72
CA GLY A 79 17.38 -1.65 -14.13
C GLY A 79 16.34 -0.52 -14.30
N GLY A 80 15.05 -0.81 -14.37
CA GLY A 80 13.99 0.20 -14.39
C GLY A 80 13.85 0.90 -13.02
N LEU A 81 13.51 2.19 -13.01
CA LEU A 81 13.31 2.95 -11.80
C LEU A 81 12.26 4.04 -12.00
N CYS A 82 11.29 4.14 -11.09
CA CYS A 82 10.30 5.19 -11.12
C CYS A 82 10.85 6.52 -10.54
N PRO A 83 10.17 7.66 -10.75
CA PRO A 83 10.62 8.97 -10.25
C PRO A 83 10.89 9.00 -8.75
N LYS A 84 10.11 8.27 -7.92
CA LYS A 84 10.34 8.20 -6.47
C LYS A 84 11.70 7.58 -6.12
N GLY A 85 12.10 6.54 -6.85
CA GLY A 85 13.42 5.92 -6.68
C GLY A 85 14.56 6.83 -7.12
N VAL A 86 14.39 7.59 -8.23
CA VAL A 86 15.38 8.59 -8.69
C VAL A 86 15.59 9.69 -7.65
N ALA A 87 14.53 10.08 -6.94
CA ALA A 87 14.57 11.15 -5.96
C ALA A 87 15.27 10.80 -4.62
N ARG A 88 15.77 9.56 -4.43
CA ARG A 88 16.38 9.14 -3.14
C ARG A 88 17.59 9.98 -2.72
N THR A 89 18.40 10.45 -3.67
CA THR A 89 19.49 11.39 -3.35
C THR A 89 18.98 12.74 -2.88
N GLN A 90 17.89 13.25 -3.45
CA GLN A 90 17.29 14.50 -3.01
C GLN A 90 16.69 14.38 -1.59
N GLU A 91 16.11 13.24 -1.25
CA GLU A 91 15.63 12.95 0.09
C GLU A 91 16.79 12.89 1.11
N LEU A 92 17.90 12.20 0.74
CA LEU A 92 19.09 12.08 1.58
C LEU A 92 19.66 13.45 2.00
N TYR A 93 19.76 14.40 1.05
CA TYR A 93 20.35 15.72 1.25
C TYR A 93 19.32 16.83 1.48
N HIS A 94 18.08 16.47 1.76
CA HIS A 94 17.02 17.47 1.95
C HIS A 94 17.29 18.33 3.20
N PRO A 95 17.26 19.68 3.12
CA PRO A 95 17.60 20.56 4.23
C PRO A 95 16.63 20.47 5.42
N ASP A 96 15.35 20.13 5.17
CA ASP A 96 14.30 20.08 6.18
C ASP A 96 14.24 18.73 6.94
N ARG A 97 15.24 17.86 6.76
CA ARG A 97 15.37 16.62 7.56
C ARG A 97 15.54 16.92 9.03
N LEU A 98 14.93 16.11 9.89
CA LEU A 98 15.14 16.14 11.33
C LEU A 98 16.60 15.80 11.68
N LYS A 99 17.22 16.62 12.52
CA LYS A 99 18.66 16.55 12.80
C LYS A 99 19.00 15.96 14.17
N ALA A 100 18.07 16.00 15.12
CA ALA A 100 18.22 15.47 16.47
C ALA A 100 16.87 14.97 17.02
N PRO A 101 16.88 14.11 18.06
CA PRO A 101 15.67 13.80 18.80
C PRO A 101 15.05 15.05 19.42
N MET A 102 13.74 15.19 19.35
CA MET A 102 12.99 16.37 19.75
C MET A 102 11.93 16.02 20.79
N LYS A 103 11.90 16.77 21.89
CA LYS A 103 10.92 16.64 22.98
C LYS A 103 9.99 17.85 23.00
N ASN A 104 8.70 17.60 23.05
CA ASN A 104 7.72 18.65 23.26
C ASN A 104 7.63 18.99 24.76
N THR A 105 7.97 20.23 25.13
CA THR A 105 7.96 20.74 26.50
C THR A 105 6.75 21.65 26.79
N GLY A 106 6.03 22.08 25.75
CA GLY A 106 4.89 22.99 25.87
C GLY A 106 3.52 22.32 25.85
N GLY A 107 3.48 20.98 25.59
CA GLY A 107 2.25 20.26 25.37
C GLY A 107 1.72 20.43 23.93
N ARG A 108 0.75 19.58 23.52
CA ARG A 108 0.31 19.44 22.11
C ARG A 108 -0.47 20.65 21.59
N LYS A 109 -1.16 21.40 22.44
CA LYS A 109 -1.91 22.60 22.06
C LYS A 109 -1.03 23.83 21.83
N SER A 110 0.15 23.85 22.44
CA SER A 110 1.15 24.94 22.32
C SER A 110 2.54 24.31 22.33
N PRO A 111 2.90 23.58 21.26
CA PRO A 111 4.14 22.83 21.21
C PRO A 111 5.35 23.75 21.36
N ARG A 112 6.29 23.34 22.19
CA ARG A 112 7.62 23.95 22.33
C ARG A 112 8.63 22.83 22.24
N TRP A 113 9.36 22.81 21.16
CA TRP A 113 10.30 21.77 20.84
C TRP A 113 11.68 22.06 21.42
N LYS A 114 12.29 21.05 22.02
CA LYS A 114 13.66 21.08 22.51
C LYS A 114 14.42 19.88 21.97
N ALA A 115 15.57 20.11 21.38
CA ALA A 115 16.49 19.04 21.02
C ALA A 115 17.05 18.37 22.29
N ILE A 116 17.10 17.04 22.31
CA ILE A 116 17.61 16.22 23.40
C ILE A 116 18.59 15.17 22.84
N SER A 117 19.34 14.52 23.74
CA SER A 117 20.19 13.40 23.32
C SER A 117 19.38 12.12 23.06
N TRP A 118 19.96 11.16 22.33
CA TRP A 118 19.38 9.83 22.16
C TRP A 118 19.23 9.10 23.49
N ASP A 119 20.20 9.23 24.42
CA ASP A 119 20.12 8.59 25.73
C ASP A 119 18.92 9.10 26.54
N GLU A 120 18.66 10.43 26.50
CA GLU A 120 17.48 11.00 27.12
C GLU A 120 16.20 10.49 26.44
N ALA A 121 16.14 10.46 25.11
CA ALA A 121 14.99 10.04 24.35
C ALA A 121 14.64 8.55 24.61
N ILE A 122 15.64 7.67 24.54
CA ILE A 122 15.48 6.23 24.81
C ILE A 122 15.07 6.00 26.27
N SER A 123 15.68 6.74 27.23
CA SER A 123 15.33 6.65 28.65
C SER A 123 13.86 7.05 28.91
N ILE A 124 13.36 8.11 28.25
CA ILE A 124 11.95 8.55 28.35
C ILE A 124 11.02 7.42 27.84
N LEU A 125 11.29 6.90 26.64
CA LEU A 125 10.44 5.88 26.01
C LEU A 125 10.48 4.56 26.80
N THR A 126 11.68 4.08 27.18
CA THR A 126 11.83 2.86 27.96
C THR A 126 11.16 2.94 29.32
N ARG A 127 11.29 4.06 30.04
CA ARG A 127 10.63 4.27 31.34
C ARG A 127 9.12 4.19 31.18
N ARG A 128 8.58 4.90 30.18
CA ARG A 128 7.12 4.89 29.94
C ARG A 128 6.60 3.48 29.63
N LEU A 129 7.32 2.71 28.82
CA LEU A 129 6.95 1.34 28.52
C LEU A 129 7.07 0.43 29.74
N LYS A 130 8.12 0.57 30.59
CA LYS A 130 8.25 -0.15 31.86
C LYS A 130 7.09 0.12 32.82
N ASP A 131 6.71 1.39 32.96
CA ASP A 131 5.60 1.80 33.84
C ASP A 131 4.27 1.15 33.40
N LEU A 132 4.01 1.10 32.08
CA LEU A 132 2.82 0.44 31.53
C LEU A 132 2.85 -1.07 31.70
N GLN A 133 4.00 -1.71 31.57
CA GLN A 133 4.17 -3.14 31.76
C GLN A 133 3.99 -3.53 33.23
N SER A 134 4.61 -2.80 34.17
CA SER A 134 4.53 -3.05 35.59
C SER A 134 3.14 -2.78 36.19
N SER A 135 2.36 -1.88 35.57
CA SER A 135 0.97 -1.60 35.94
C SER A 135 -0.06 -2.51 35.25
N GLY A 136 0.37 -3.55 34.51
CA GLY A 136 -0.54 -4.46 33.82
C GLY A 136 -1.28 -3.82 32.64
N GLN A 137 -0.74 -2.73 32.07
CA GLN A 137 -1.35 -1.97 30.97
C GLN A 137 -0.56 -2.10 29.64
N ALA A 138 0.22 -3.15 29.47
CA ALA A 138 1.02 -3.40 28.27
C ALA A 138 0.16 -3.40 26.99
N GLN A 139 -1.05 -3.98 27.05
CA GLN A 139 -2.00 -3.99 25.95
C GLN A 139 -2.43 -2.59 25.48
N GLY A 140 -2.29 -1.56 26.31
CA GLY A 140 -2.60 -0.18 25.95
C GLY A 140 -1.57 0.52 25.05
N VAL A 141 -0.50 -0.18 24.63
CA VAL A 141 0.47 0.32 23.67
C VAL A 141 0.03 -0.04 22.25
N VAL A 142 -0.02 0.94 21.36
CA VAL A 142 -0.34 0.77 19.92
C VAL A 142 0.86 1.19 19.10
N LEU A 143 1.24 0.39 18.11
CA LEU A 143 2.25 0.74 17.10
C LEU A 143 1.59 0.77 15.72
N VAL A 144 1.69 1.91 15.04
CA VAL A 144 1.25 2.09 13.65
C VAL A 144 2.48 2.13 12.74
N ASP A 145 2.54 1.23 11.78
CA ASP A 145 3.68 1.05 10.88
C ASP A 145 3.27 1.31 9.41
N ARG A 146 4.28 1.44 8.56
CA ARG A 146 4.10 1.53 7.10
C ARG A 146 3.50 0.24 6.53
N SER A 147 2.86 0.36 5.37
CA SER A 147 2.37 -0.80 4.61
C SER A 147 3.44 -1.46 3.72
N VAL A 148 4.72 -1.14 3.90
CA VAL A 148 5.84 -1.76 3.15
C VAL A 148 6.21 -3.10 3.79
N PRO A 149 6.26 -4.21 3.05
CA PRO A 149 6.61 -5.52 3.57
C PRO A 149 8.12 -5.63 3.83
N SER A 150 8.62 -4.92 4.84
CA SER A 150 10.03 -4.89 5.23
C SER A 150 10.34 -5.87 6.36
N VAL A 151 11.59 -6.30 6.43
CA VAL A 151 12.05 -7.13 7.56
C VAL A 151 12.07 -6.31 8.87
N ALA A 152 12.25 -4.98 8.78
CA ALA A 152 12.14 -4.09 9.94
C ALA A 152 10.71 -4.06 10.50
N SER A 153 9.67 -4.04 9.65
CA SER A 153 8.27 -4.13 10.09
C SER A 153 7.97 -5.44 10.84
N ARG A 154 8.57 -6.56 10.41
CA ARG A 154 8.47 -7.84 11.14
C ARG A 154 9.13 -7.76 12.52
N LEU A 155 10.27 -7.09 12.65
CA LEU A 155 10.93 -6.84 13.95
C LEU A 155 10.04 -5.97 14.86
N MET A 156 9.42 -4.91 14.33
CA MET A 156 8.48 -4.06 15.09
C MET A 156 7.29 -4.87 15.63
N ARG A 157 6.73 -5.75 14.80
CA ARG A 157 5.64 -6.66 15.20
C ARG A 157 6.09 -7.64 16.28
N SER A 158 7.27 -8.25 16.13
CA SER A 158 7.87 -9.16 17.11
C SER A 158 8.16 -8.46 18.45
N PHE A 159 8.61 -7.21 18.40
CA PHE A 159 8.80 -6.38 19.60
C PHE A 159 7.49 -6.19 20.36
N LEU A 160 6.43 -5.79 19.66
CA LEU A 160 5.15 -5.53 20.29
C LEU A 160 4.54 -6.81 20.90
N ALA A 161 4.68 -7.94 20.18
CA ALA A 161 4.27 -9.26 20.66
C ALA A 161 5.04 -9.67 21.94
N ALA A 162 6.36 -9.55 21.95
CA ALA A 162 7.20 -9.84 23.11
C ALA A 162 6.93 -8.90 24.28
N TYR A 163 6.55 -7.66 24.01
CA TYR A 163 6.17 -6.67 25.00
C TYR A 163 4.82 -6.99 25.68
N GLY A 164 3.93 -7.71 25.00
CA GLY A 164 2.62 -8.12 25.51
C GLY A 164 1.46 -7.25 25.01
N SER A 165 1.62 -6.55 23.87
CA SER A 165 0.52 -5.84 23.23
C SER A 165 0.09 -6.52 21.92
N PRO A 166 -1.23 -6.68 21.67
CA PRO A 166 -1.76 -7.20 20.41
C PRO A 166 -1.95 -6.13 19.32
N ASN A 167 -1.62 -4.86 19.58
CA ASN A 167 -2.03 -3.71 18.78
C ASN A 167 -0.94 -3.24 17.80
N TYR A 168 -0.48 -4.13 16.92
CA TYR A 168 0.30 -3.78 15.75
C TYR A 168 -0.65 -3.46 14.60
N LEU A 169 -0.57 -2.25 14.05
CA LEU A 169 -1.43 -1.72 12.99
C LEU A 169 -0.56 -1.24 11.83
N THR A 170 -1.09 -1.30 10.60
CA THR A 170 -0.43 -0.76 9.41
C THR A 170 -1.29 0.26 8.70
N MET A 171 -0.68 1.18 7.96
CA MET A 171 -1.42 2.07 7.06
C MET A 171 -2.17 1.24 6.00
N PRO A 172 -3.39 1.65 5.60
CA PRO A 172 -4.10 1.01 4.50
C PRO A 172 -3.29 1.01 3.20
N SER A 173 -3.43 -0.06 2.44
CA SER A 173 -2.79 -0.27 1.14
C SER A 173 -3.84 -0.32 0.04
N GLY A 174 -3.49 0.10 -1.18
CA GLY A 174 -4.32 -0.03 -2.36
C GLY A 174 -4.67 -1.45 -2.78
N LEU A 175 -3.97 -2.42 -2.24
CA LEU A 175 -4.24 -3.83 -2.53
C LEU A 175 -5.14 -4.51 -1.49
N ASP A 176 -5.58 -3.81 -0.44
CA ASP A 176 -6.26 -4.47 0.68
C ASP A 176 -7.67 -4.98 0.32
N ALA A 177 -8.40 -4.28 -0.56
CA ALA A 177 -9.69 -4.80 -1.03
C ALA A 177 -9.52 -6.07 -1.86
N LEU A 178 -8.53 -6.11 -2.75
CA LEU A 178 -8.22 -7.31 -3.53
C LEU A 178 -7.73 -8.45 -2.62
N ARG A 179 -6.90 -8.17 -1.63
CA ARG A 179 -6.46 -9.17 -0.62
C ARG A 179 -7.66 -9.74 0.15
N THR A 180 -8.62 -8.89 0.51
CA THR A 180 -9.85 -9.35 1.17
C THR A 180 -10.69 -10.23 0.24
N ALA A 181 -10.84 -9.86 -1.03
CA ALA A 181 -11.55 -10.67 -2.01
C ALA A 181 -10.88 -12.05 -2.20
N LEU A 182 -9.56 -12.08 -2.34
CA LEU A 182 -8.79 -13.33 -2.44
C LEU A 182 -8.97 -14.21 -1.19
N PHE A 183 -8.96 -13.63 0.00
CA PHE A 183 -9.21 -14.37 1.23
C PHE A 183 -10.63 -14.96 1.25
N LEU A 184 -11.63 -14.17 0.85
CA LEU A 184 -13.03 -14.60 0.83
C LEU A 184 -13.30 -15.68 -0.24
N GLN A 185 -12.59 -15.66 -1.38
CA GLN A 185 -12.84 -16.54 -2.52
C GLN A 185 -11.82 -17.69 -2.65
N GLN A 186 -10.59 -17.53 -2.15
CA GLN A 186 -9.53 -18.53 -2.23
C GLN A 186 -8.95 -18.96 -0.88
N GLY A 187 -9.27 -18.26 0.22
CA GLY A 187 -8.76 -18.56 1.56
C GLY A 187 -7.29 -18.19 1.75
N VAL A 188 -6.67 -17.42 0.84
CA VAL A 188 -5.25 -17.08 0.85
C VAL A 188 -4.98 -15.71 1.46
N THR A 189 -3.88 -15.59 2.19
CA THR A 189 -3.38 -14.35 2.79
C THR A 189 -2.11 -13.84 2.12
N GLU A 190 -1.47 -14.67 1.32
CA GLU A 190 -0.28 -14.33 0.54
C GLU A 190 -0.61 -13.30 -0.54
N PRO A 191 0.37 -12.46 -0.93
CA PRO A 191 0.15 -11.44 -1.96
C PRO A 191 -0.26 -12.03 -3.31
N VAL A 192 -1.17 -11.35 -3.99
CA VAL A 192 -1.51 -11.66 -5.39
C VAL A 192 -0.33 -11.35 -6.30
N ALA A 193 -0.19 -12.13 -7.34
CA ALA A 193 0.77 -11.94 -8.41
C ALA A 193 0.15 -12.23 -9.78
N TYR A 194 0.87 -11.94 -10.84
CA TYR A 194 0.39 -12.11 -12.21
C TYR A 194 1.53 -12.57 -13.13
N ASP A 195 1.23 -13.49 -14.05
CA ASP A 195 2.17 -13.86 -15.10
C ASP A 195 2.05 -12.92 -16.31
N TRP A 196 2.52 -11.69 -16.13
CA TRP A 196 2.46 -10.62 -17.13
C TRP A 196 3.10 -10.95 -18.47
N GLU A 197 4.06 -11.86 -18.48
CA GLU A 197 4.83 -12.19 -19.68
C GLU A 197 4.03 -13.04 -20.68
N ARG A 198 3.08 -13.85 -20.17
CA ARG A 198 2.27 -14.76 -20.99
C ARG A 198 0.83 -14.31 -21.17
N THR A 199 0.39 -13.29 -20.42
CA THR A 199 -0.95 -12.73 -20.52
C THR A 199 -1.21 -12.18 -21.92
N GLN A 200 -2.37 -12.48 -22.50
CA GLN A 200 -2.76 -12.06 -23.85
C GLN A 200 -3.86 -11.00 -23.87
N TYR A 201 -4.64 -10.91 -22.80
CA TYR A 201 -5.66 -9.89 -22.62
C TYR A 201 -5.69 -9.41 -21.18
N VAL A 202 -5.60 -8.11 -21.00
CA VAL A 202 -5.72 -7.44 -19.69
C VAL A 202 -6.97 -6.57 -19.72
N LEU A 203 -7.92 -6.89 -18.84
CA LEU A 203 -9.13 -6.10 -18.61
C LEU A 203 -9.04 -5.47 -17.21
N SER A 204 -8.81 -4.18 -17.15
CA SER A 204 -8.53 -3.47 -15.90
C SER A 204 -9.72 -2.57 -15.51
N PHE A 205 -10.26 -2.77 -14.33
CA PHE A 205 -11.35 -1.98 -13.75
C PHE A 205 -10.78 -0.96 -12.76
N GLY A 206 -10.49 0.24 -13.25
CA GLY A 206 -10.04 1.37 -12.46
C GLY A 206 -8.68 1.25 -11.80
N VAL A 207 -7.88 0.24 -12.17
CA VAL A 207 -6.55 0.07 -11.61
C VAL A 207 -5.58 1.05 -12.26
N ASN A 208 -4.86 1.84 -11.46
CA ASN A 208 -3.80 2.75 -11.89
C ASN A 208 -2.54 2.00 -12.34
N LEU A 209 -2.70 1.06 -13.28
CA LEU A 209 -1.70 0.07 -13.66
C LEU A 209 -0.36 0.70 -14.06
N LEU A 210 -0.39 1.80 -14.80
CA LEU A 210 0.80 2.54 -15.25
C LEU A 210 1.11 3.78 -14.39
N GLU A 211 0.37 4.00 -13.29
CA GLU A 211 0.48 5.18 -12.42
C GLU A 211 0.85 4.83 -10.97
N GLY A 212 1.46 3.67 -10.73
CA GLY A 212 2.06 3.34 -9.44
C GLY A 212 1.49 2.12 -8.72
N TRP A 213 0.52 1.45 -9.28
CA TRP A 213 -0.07 0.24 -8.69
C TRP A 213 0.93 -0.93 -8.65
N GLY A 214 0.87 -1.73 -7.58
CA GLY A 214 1.67 -2.94 -7.43
C GLY A 214 3.18 -2.70 -7.45
N SER A 215 3.87 -3.33 -8.39
CA SER A 215 5.31 -3.14 -8.66
C SER A 215 5.51 -2.35 -9.97
N PRO A 216 5.56 -1.00 -9.94
CA PRO A 216 5.48 -0.16 -11.13
C PRO A 216 6.55 -0.49 -12.19
N ALA A 217 7.80 -0.75 -11.78
CA ALA A 217 8.88 -1.07 -12.72
C ALA A 217 8.64 -2.41 -13.45
N THR A 218 8.11 -3.42 -12.75
CA THR A 218 7.72 -4.70 -13.34
C THR A 218 6.60 -4.52 -14.37
N ILE A 219 5.58 -3.77 -14.00
CA ILE A 219 4.41 -3.53 -14.85
C ILE A 219 4.77 -2.72 -16.09
N MET A 220 5.57 -1.66 -15.94
CA MET A 220 6.04 -0.86 -17.08
C MET A 220 6.88 -1.69 -18.06
N ARG A 221 7.69 -2.62 -17.56
CA ARG A 221 8.45 -3.55 -18.39
C ARG A 221 7.54 -4.54 -19.11
N ALA A 222 6.54 -5.10 -18.41
CA ALA A 222 5.53 -5.97 -19.03
C ALA A 222 4.76 -5.21 -20.13
N PHE A 223 4.34 -3.99 -19.85
CA PHE A 223 3.69 -3.12 -20.83
C PHE A 223 4.57 -2.87 -22.06
N GLY A 224 5.88 -2.65 -21.89
CA GLY A 224 6.84 -2.55 -23.00
C GLY A 224 6.83 -3.80 -23.88
N ARG A 225 6.80 -5.01 -23.28
CA ARG A 225 6.70 -6.28 -24.03
C ARG A 225 5.36 -6.45 -24.73
N TRP A 226 4.25 -6.03 -24.13
CA TRP A 226 2.92 -6.09 -24.77
C TRP A 226 2.86 -5.24 -26.05
N ARG A 227 3.73 -4.24 -26.17
CA ARG A 227 3.82 -3.32 -27.32
C ARG A 227 4.95 -3.68 -28.27
N ASP A 228 5.77 -4.68 -27.98
CA ASP A 228 6.90 -5.08 -28.81
C ASP A 228 6.42 -5.92 -30.00
N PRO A 229 6.58 -5.43 -31.25
CA PRO A 229 6.20 -6.21 -32.43
C PRO A 229 6.97 -7.52 -32.59
N SER A 230 8.19 -7.61 -32.01
CA SER A 230 9.03 -8.81 -32.10
C SER A 230 8.59 -9.93 -31.14
N ALA A 231 7.71 -9.65 -30.19
CA ALA A 231 7.19 -10.63 -29.23
C ALA A 231 6.21 -11.66 -29.84
N GLY A 232 5.91 -11.56 -31.14
CA GLY A 232 5.07 -12.49 -31.91
C GLY A 232 3.57 -12.22 -31.77
N ARG A 233 3.04 -12.00 -30.56
CA ARG A 233 1.64 -11.64 -30.32
C ARG A 233 1.53 -10.42 -29.40
N ARG A 234 0.73 -9.46 -29.82
CA ARG A 234 0.43 -8.27 -29.04
C ARG A 234 -0.63 -8.60 -27.98
N THR A 235 -0.36 -8.26 -26.72
CA THR A 235 -1.36 -8.31 -25.64
C THR A 235 -2.34 -7.15 -25.79
N LYS A 236 -3.64 -7.43 -25.82
CA LYS A 236 -4.67 -6.38 -25.79
C LYS A 236 -4.83 -5.90 -24.33
N PHE A 237 -4.89 -4.58 -24.16
CA PHE A 237 -5.13 -3.94 -22.86
C PHE A 237 -6.34 -3.01 -22.95
N THR A 238 -7.40 -3.32 -22.22
CA THR A 238 -8.61 -2.50 -22.08
C THR A 238 -8.67 -1.93 -20.66
N GLN A 239 -8.78 -0.61 -20.55
CA GLN A 239 -8.97 0.12 -19.30
C GLN A 239 -10.43 0.56 -19.16
N VAL A 240 -11.07 0.15 -18.07
CA VAL A 240 -12.46 0.48 -17.72
C VAL A 240 -12.43 1.41 -16.52
N GLU A 241 -12.77 2.68 -16.70
CA GLU A 241 -12.79 3.66 -15.60
C GLU A 241 -13.55 4.94 -15.98
N PRO A 242 -14.06 5.71 -14.99
CA PRO A 242 -14.83 6.92 -15.27
C PRO A 242 -14.00 8.11 -15.78
N ARG A 243 -12.69 8.12 -15.57
CA ARG A 243 -11.78 9.20 -15.94
C ARG A 243 -10.76 8.71 -16.96
N PHE A 244 -10.50 9.49 -18.01
CA PHE A 244 -9.41 9.20 -18.97
C PHE A 244 -8.05 9.48 -18.31
N SER A 245 -7.50 8.49 -17.61
CA SER A 245 -6.21 8.55 -16.90
C SER A 245 -5.02 8.41 -17.83
N VAL A 246 -3.79 8.51 -17.29
CA VAL A 246 -2.57 8.16 -18.04
C VAL A 246 -2.58 6.68 -18.42
N THR A 247 -3.12 5.82 -17.56
CA THR A 247 -3.30 4.39 -17.82
C THR A 247 -4.25 4.17 -19.01
N ALA A 248 -5.43 4.84 -19.00
CA ALA A 248 -6.39 4.79 -20.10
C ALA A 248 -5.80 5.32 -21.42
N ALA A 249 -5.03 6.40 -21.38
CA ALA A 249 -4.38 6.99 -22.55
C ALA A 249 -3.32 6.07 -23.20
N ARG A 250 -2.87 5.04 -22.49
CA ARG A 250 -1.91 4.03 -22.97
C ARG A 250 -2.54 2.68 -23.28
N ALA A 251 -3.80 2.47 -22.88
CA ALA A 251 -4.57 1.28 -23.22
C ALA A 251 -4.87 1.21 -24.73
N ASP A 252 -5.22 0.03 -25.23
CA ASP A 252 -5.73 -0.14 -26.59
C ASP A 252 -7.15 0.39 -26.71
N GLU A 253 -7.87 0.38 -25.56
CA GLU A 253 -9.23 0.83 -25.47
C GLU A 253 -9.51 1.38 -24.07
N TRP A 254 -10.21 2.50 -24.00
CA TRP A 254 -10.81 3.02 -22.79
C TRP A 254 -12.32 2.90 -22.87
N VAL A 255 -12.90 2.27 -21.83
CA VAL A 255 -14.35 2.15 -21.66
C VAL A 255 -14.77 3.00 -20.47
N SER A 256 -15.46 4.09 -20.75
CA SER A 256 -16.03 4.97 -19.70
C SER A 256 -17.28 4.34 -19.11
N LEU A 257 -17.36 4.28 -17.76
CA LEU A 257 -18.54 3.82 -17.05
C LEU A 257 -18.91 4.78 -15.93
N ARG A 258 -20.16 4.72 -15.45
CA ARG A 258 -20.56 5.50 -14.28
C ARG A 258 -19.76 5.07 -13.06
N PRO A 259 -19.23 6.02 -12.27
CA PRO A 259 -18.45 5.70 -11.06
C PRO A 259 -19.24 4.78 -10.11
N GLY A 260 -18.55 3.76 -9.57
CA GLY A 260 -19.12 2.82 -8.60
C GLY A 260 -19.98 1.72 -9.22
N THR A 261 -19.93 1.51 -10.55
CA THR A 261 -20.66 0.44 -11.25
C THR A 261 -19.73 -0.61 -11.87
N GLU A 262 -18.50 -0.67 -11.42
CA GLU A 262 -17.47 -1.58 -11.90
C GLU A 262 -17.86 -3.05 -11.70
N ALA A 263 -18.41 -3.39 -10.52
CA ALA A 263 -18.93 -4.73 -10.25
C ALA A 263 -20.09 -5.10 -11.18
N THR A 264 -21.03 -4.16 -11.42
CA THR A 264 -22.14 -4.36 -12.35
C THR A 264 -21.64 -4.72 -13.74
N LEU A 265 -20.63 -3.99 -14.25
CA LEU A 265 -20.06 -4.29 -15.57
C LEU A 265 -19.35 -5.64 -15.58
N ALA A 266 -18.58 -5.97 -14.52
CA ALA A 266 -17.90 -7.27 -14.41
C ALA A 266 -18.92 -8.44 -14.42
N LEU A 267 -20.03 -8.30 -13.69
CA LEU A 267 -21.10 -9.30 -13.66
C LEU A 267 -21.89 -9.37 -14.98
N GLY A 268 -22.03 -8.25 -15.71
CA GLY A 268 -22.54 -8.24 -17.08
C GLY A 268 -21.62 -8.97 -18.07
N ILE A 269 -20.30 -8.87 -17.89
CA ILE A 269 -19.32 -9.66 -18.65
C ILE A 269 -19.44 -11.14 -18.27
N ALA A 270 -19.61 -11.47 -16.99
CA ALA A 270 -19.88 -12.84 -16.52
C ALA A 270 -21.17 -13.41 -17.15
N TYR A 271 -22.23 -12.60 -17.29
CA TYR A 271 -23.45 -12.98 -17.99
C TYR A 271 -23.15 -13.43 -19.43
N VAL A 272 -22.33 -12.70 -20.18
CA VAL A 272 -21.94 -13.08 -21.55
C VAL A 272 -21.14 -14.38 -21.54
N LEU A 273 -20.15 -14.51 -20.64
CA LEU A 273 -19.35 -15.73 -20.55
C LEU A 273 -20.20 -16.98 -20.27
N ILE A 274 -21.21 -16.84 -19.41
CA ILE A 274 -22.11 -17.95 -19.04
C ILE A 274 -23.08 -18.26 -20.16
N THR A 275 -23.76 -17.28 -20.74
CA THR A 275 -24.80 -17.49 -21.75
C THR A 275 -24.24 -18.00 -23.08
N GLU A 276 -23.03 -17.60 -23.47
CA GLU A 276 -22.36 -18.02 -24.68
C GLU A 276 -21.43 -19.25 -24.48
N GLY A 277 -21.35 -19.78 -23.24
CA GLY A 277 -20.51 -20.95 -22.94
C GLY A 277 -19.00 -20.67 -23.11
N LEU A 278 -18.57 -19.42 -22.88
CA LEU A 278 -17.19 -18.97 -23.04
C LEU A 278 -16.35 -19.13 -21.75
N TYR A 279 -16.91 -19.70 -20.69
CA TYR A 279 -16.17 -19.98 -19.45
C TYR A 279 -15.42 -21.32 -19.54
N ASP A 280 -14.49 -21.56 -18.61
CA ASP A 280 -13.71 -22.80 -18.50
C ASP A 280 -14.51 -23.83 -17.71
N VAL A 281 -15.25 -24.69 -18.44
CA VAL A 281 -16.11 -25.70 -17.84
C VAL A 281 -15.36 -26.69 -16.94
N PRO A 282 -14.19 -27.24 -17.32
CA PRO A 282 -13.41 -28.09 -16.43
C PRO A 282 -12.99 -27.38 -15.13
N PHE A 283 -12.42 -26.18 -15.20
CA PHE A 283 -12.01 -25.46 -14.00
C PHE A 283 -13.20 -25.15 -13.09
N VAL A 284 -14.29 -24.65 -13.65
CA VAL A 284 -15.50 -24.28 -12.87
C VAL A 284 -16.09 -25.52 -12.18
N ARG A 285 -16.17 -26.66 -12.86
CA ARG A 285 -16.68 -27.90 -12.28
C ARG A 285 -15.77 -28.44 -11.17
N ASP A 286 -14.46 -28.51 -11.40
CA ASP A 286 -13.55 -29.28 -10.57
C ASP A 286 -12.93 -28.42 -9.43
N HIS A 287 -12.78 -27.11 -9.64
CA HIS A 287 -12.04 -26.21 -8.74
C HIS A 287 -12.87 -25.07 -8.16
N THR A 288 -14.20 -25.03 -8.37
CA THR A 288 -15.04 -23.97 -7.77
C THR A 288 -16.18 -24.53 -6.93
N PHE A 289 -16.71 -23.69 -6.04
CA PHE A 289 -17.87 -23.93 -5.19
C PHE A 289 -18.86 -22.78 -5.32
N GLY A 290 -20.18 -23.08 -5.28
CA GLY A 290 -21.23 -22.07 -5.32
C GLY A 290 -21.42 -21.41 -6.69
N PHE A 291 -20.95 -22.05 -7.79
CA PHE A 291 -21.29 -21.63 -9.15
C PHE A 291 -22.73 -21.97 -9.49
N GLU A 292 -23.16 -23.26 -9.32
CA GLU A 292 -24.55 -23.69 -9.44
C GLU A 292 -25.23 -23.58 -8.06
N ASP A 293 -26.57 -23.60 -8.07
CA ASP A 293 -27.37 -23.69 -6.85
C ASP A 293 -26.99 -24.94 -6.06
N TRP A 294 -26.98 -24.85 -4.76
CA TRP A 294 -26.53 -25.97 -3.92
C TRP A 294 -27.40 -26.13 -2.68
N ARG A 295 -27.22 -27.24 -1.99
CA ARG A 295 -27.96 -27.56 -0.78
C ARG A 295 -26.99 -27.83 0.37
N ASP A 296 -27.23 -27.22 1.50
CA ASP A 296 -26.41 -27.44 2.69
C ASP A 296 -26.76 -28.77 3.41
N ALA A 297 -25.96 -29.09 4.46
CA ALA A 297 -26.15 -30.30 5.24
C ALA A 297 -27.47 -30.33 6.05
N SER A 298 -28.07 -29.15 6.30
CA SER A 298 -29.35 -29.00 6.98
C SER A 298 -30.55 -29.13 6.01
N GLY A 299 -30.28 -29.17 4.70
CA GLY A 299 -31.28 -29.30 3.66
C GLY A 299 -31.82 -27.98 3.14
N VAL A 300 -31.19 -26.84 3.47
CA VAL A 300 -31.53 -25.52 2.95
C VAL A 300 -30.95 -25.38 1.54
N ASN A 301 -31.75 -24.85 0.60
CA ASN A 301 -31.29 -24.54 -0.74
C ASN A 301 -30.70 -23.14 -0.75
N HIS A 302 -29.55 -23.00 -1.43
CA HIS A 302 -28.80 -21.78 -1.59
C HIS A 302 -28.68 -21.43 -3.07
N GLU A 303 -28.77 -20.14 -3.38
CA GLU A 303 -28.58 -19.62 -4.73
C GLU A 303 -27.09 -19.61 -5.11
N GLY A 304 -26.80 -20.06 -6.35
CA GLY A 304 -25.47 -20.04 -6.92
C GLY A 304 -25.17 -18.79 -7.74
N PHE A 305 -23.89 -18.56 -8.01
CA PHE A 305 -23.41 -17.42 -8.80
C PHE A 305 -24.05 -17.34 -10.19
N ARG A 306 -24.24 -18.49 -10.85
CA ARG A 306 -24.87 -18.56 -12.17
C ARG A 306 -26.31 -18.03 -12.15
N THR A 307 -27.10 -18.47 -11.18
CA THR A 307 -28.51 -18.04 -11.03
C THR A 307 -28.56 -16.54 -10.76
N LEU A 308 -27.76 -16.01 -9.80
CA LEU A 308 -27.65 -14.57 -9.53
C LEU A 308 -27.32 -13.77 -10.79
N VAL A 309 -26.28 -14.19 -11.53
CA VAL A 309 -25.83 -13.44 -12.73
C VAL A 309 -26.90 -13.43 -13.81
N LEU A 310 -27.55 -14.57 -14.06
CA LEU A 310 -28.56 -14.67 -15.12
C LEU A 310 -29.88 -13.96 -14.78
N SER A 311 -30.25 -13.87 -13.49
CA SER A 311 -31.45 -13.16 -13.05
C SER A 311 -31.27 -11.64 -12.99
N GLU A 312 -30.14 -11.16 -12.42
CA GLU A 312 -29.96 -9.76 -11.98
C GLU A 312 -29.09 -8.91 -12.93
N TYR A 313 -28.21 -9.56 -13.76
CA TYR A 313 -27.20 -8.82 -14.54
C TYR A 313 -27.38 -9.00 -16.06
N ARG A 314 -28.62 -8.88 -16.54
CA ARG A 314 -28.91 -8.92 -17.98
C ARG A 314 -28.30 -7.70 -18.67
N LEU A 315 -27.94 -7.84 -19.95
CA LEU A 315 -27.19 -6.80 -20.68
C LEU A 315 -27.89 -5.45 -20.67
N GLN A 316 -29.21 -5.42 -20.85
CA GLN A 316 -30.00 -4.19 -20.84
C GLN A 316 -29.93 -3.45 -19.48
N GLU A 317 -30.03 -4.22 -18.38
CA GLU A 317 -29.98 -3.70 -17.01
C GLU A 317 -28.59 -3.19 -16.67
N VAL A 318 -27.55 -3.96 -17.07
CA VAL A 318 -26.15 -3.57 -16.91
C VAL A 318 -25.84 -2.31 -17.73
N ALA A 319 -26.29 -2.21 -18.99
CA ALA A 319 -26.08 -1.02 -19.81
C ALA A 319 -26.77 0.21 -19.19
N ALA A 320 -28.02 0.05 -18.72
CA ALA A 320 -28.73 1.13 -18.05
C ALA A 320 -28.04 1.60 -16.77
N ALA A 321 -27.47 0.67 -15.98
CA ALA A 321 -26.79 0.98 -14.72
C ALA A 321 -25.40 1.62 -14.95
N THR A 322 -24.61 1.04 -15.86
CA THR A 322 -23.19 1.44 -16.08
C THR A 322 -23.03 2.60 -17.07
N GLY A 323 -23.98 2.78 -17.97
CA GLY A 323 -23.88 3.69 -19.12
C GLY A 323 -23.05 3.13 -20.27
N VAL A 324 -22.58 1.89 -20.18
CA VAL A 324 -21.83 1.18 -21.24
C VAL A 324 -22.83 0.52 -22.20
N PRO A 325 -22.73 0.72 -23.52
CA PRO A 325 -23.65 0.10 -24.48
C PRO A 325 -23.63 -1.42 -24.42
N GLU A 326 -24.78 -2.08 -24.61
CA GLU A 326 -24.94 -3.54 -24.60
C GLU A 326 -23.97 -4.22 -25.58
N GLU A 327 -23.81 -3.68 -26.78
CA GLU A 327 -22.86 -4.17 -27.79
C GLU A 327 -21.40 -4.16 -27.31
N THR A 328 -21.02 -3.15 -26.52
CA THR A 328 -19.69 -3.05 -25.91
C THR A 328 -19.53 -4.13 -24.83
N ILE A 329 -20.53 -4.32 -23.98
CA ILE A 329 -20.50 -5.36 -22.92
C ILE A 329 -20.37 -6.75 -23.56
N LEU A 330 -21.18 -7.02 -24.59
CA LEU A 330 -21.15 -8.29 -25.35
C LEU A 330 -19.75 -8.52 -25.97
N ARG A 331 -19.19 -7.50 -26.61
CA ARG A 331 -17.86 -7.58 -27.21
C ARG A 331 -16.78 -7.82 -26.16
N LEU A 332 -16.79 -7.10 -25.04
CA LEU A 332 -15.81 -7.29 -23.94
C LEU A 332 -15.87 -8.72 -23.39
N GLY A 333 -17.07 -9.27 -23.17
CA GLY A 333 -17.24 -10.63 -22.71
C GLY A 333 -16.67 -11.67 -23.70
N ARG A 334 -16.97 -11.53 -24.98
CA ARG A 334 -16.43 -12.37 -26.04
C ARG A 334 -14.91 -12.27 -26.18
N GLU A 335 -14.36 -11.05 -26.12
CA GLU A 335 -12.92 -10.84 -26.18
C GLU A 335 -12.21 -11.46 -24.98
N PHE A 336 -12.74 -11.27 -23.77
CA PHE A 336 -12.16 -11.82 -22.55
C PHE A 336 -12.21 -13.37 -22.54
N GLY A 337 -13.31 -13.97 -22.98
CA GLY A 337 -13.46 -15.42 -23.06
C GLY A 337 -12.60 -16.08 -24.15
N ASN A 338 -12.36 -15.40 -25.28
CA ASN A 338 -11.67 -15.98 -26.44
C ASN A 338 -10.17 -15.68 -26.50
N ASN A 339 -9.66 -14.64 -25.82
CA ASN A 339 -8.24 -14.25 -25.86
C ASN A 339 -7.48 -14.73 -24.63
N ARG A 340 -7.55 -16.01 -24.31
CA ARG A 340 -6.84 -16.60 -23.16
C ARG A 340 -5.36 -16.83 -23.46
N PRO A 341 -4.48 -16.76 -22.45
CA PRO A 341 -4.77 -16.42 -21.05
C PRO A 341 -5.14 -14.93 -20.88
N ALA A 342 -6.22 -14.69 -20.13
CA ALA A 342 -6.79 -13.38 -19.87
C ALA A 342 -6.82 -13.07 -18.38
N VAL A 343 -6.59 -11.80 -18.00
CA VAL A 343 -6.58 -11.36 -16.61
C VAL A 343 -7.50 -10.17 -16.44
N ALA A 344 -8.42 -10.27 -15.48
CA ALA A 344 -9.23 -9.17 -14.98
C ALA A 344 -8.60 -8.60 -13.71
N LEU A 345 -8.39 -7.27 -13.68
CA LEU A 345 -7.81 -6.55 -12.57
C LEU A 345 -8.86 -5.64 -11.93
N GLY A 346 -9.03 -5.74 -10.62
CA GLY A 346 -9.89 -4.84 -9.86
C GLY A 346 -9.19 -4.44 -8.57
N ASP A 347 -9.24 -3.15 -8.28
CA ASP A 347 -8.77 -2.58 -7.04
C ASP A 347 -9.55 -1.29 -6.75
N SER A 348 -9.61 -0.90 -5.49
CA SER A 348 -10.59 0.04 -4.99
C SER A 348 -10.08 1.45 -4.73
N GLN A 349 -8.79 1.74 -4.97
CA GLN A 349 -8.22 2.96 -4.37
C GLN A 349 -8.67 4.26 -5.01
N THR A 350 -8.84 4.33 -6.32
CA THR A 350 -8.95 5.65 -6.97
C THR A 350 -10.10 5.80 -7.94
N SER A 351 -10.65 4.72 -8.43
CA SER A 351 -11.70 4.74 -9.43
C SER A 351 -13.04 4.22 -8.91
N THR A 352 -13.03 3.43 -7.85
CA THR A 352 -14.25 2.90 -7.25
C THR A 352 -14.72 3.78 -6.08
N LEU A 353 -16.02 4.00 -5.98
CA LEU A 353 -16.63 4.81 -4.92
C LEU A 353 -16.50 4.18 -3.52
N THR A 354 -16.16 2.90 -3.42
CA THR A 354 -16.51 2.15 -2.23
C THR A 354 -15.36 1.47 -1.52
N GLY A 355 -14.17 1.33 -2.11
CA GLY A 355 -13.11 0.50 -1.46
C GLY A 355 -13.61 -0.90 -1.08
N ASN A 356 -14.67 -1.39 -1.72
CA ASN A 356 -15.50 -2.49 -1.27
C ASN A 356 -14.95 -3.82 -1.81
N PRO A 357 -14.75 -4.83 -0.96
CA PRO A 357 -14.29 -6.15 -1.38
C PRO A 357 -15.24 -6.84 -2.38
N TYR A 358 -16.54 -6.52 -2.40
CA TYR A 358 -17.47 -7.10 -3.38
C TYR A 358 -17.14 -6.73 -4.83
N SER A 359 -16.72 -5.49 -5.09
CA SER A 359 -16.26 -5.09 -6.43
C SER A 359 -15.02 -5.86 -6.85
N ALA A 360 -14.07 -6.06 -5.94
CA ALA A 360 -12.89 -6.87 -6.19
C ALA A 360 -13.25 -8.35 -6.39
N MET A 361 -14.20 -8.89 -5.61
CA MET A 361 -14.74 -10.26 -5.79
C MET A 361 -15.41 -10.45 -7.15
N ALA A 362 -16.23 -9.49 -7.60
CA ALA A 362 -16.91 -9.56 -8.89
C ALA A 362 -15.90 -9.59 -10.05
N VAL A 363 -14.90 -8.72 -10.02
CA VAL A 363 -13.84 -8.71 -11.03
C VAL A 363 -12.99 -9.97 -10.96
N HIS A 364 -12.62 -10.43 -9.75
CA HIS A 364 -11.82 -11.65 -9.58
C HIS A 364 -12.56 -12.92 -10.02
N SER A 365 -13.89 -12.93 -9.90
CA SER A 365 -14.74 -14.03 -10.41
C SER A 365 -14.60 -14.24 -11.93
N LEU A 366 -14.31 -13.18 -12.70
CA LEU A 366 -14.02 -13.30 -14.13
C LEU A 366 -12.77 -14.16 -14.39
N ASN A 367 -11.74 -14.03 -13.53
CA ASN A 367 -10.52 -14.84 -13.64
C ASN A 367 -10.81 -16.33 -13.39
N ALA A 368 -11.68 -16.64 -12.42
CA ALA A 368 -12.12 -18.02 -12.17
C ALA A 368 -12.95 -18.57 -13.33
N LEU A 369 -13.88 -17.77 -13.88
CA LEU A 369 -14.71 -18.21 -15.01
C LEU A 369 -13.86 -18.63 -16.22
N VAL A 370 -12.77 -17.92 -16.54
CA VAL A 370 -11.93 -18.26 -17.70
C VAL A 370 -10.76 -19.20 -17.38
N GLY A 371 -10.70 -19.77 -16.15
CA GLY A 371 -9.65 -20.70 -15.73
C GLY A 371 -8.26 -20.06 -15.60
N SER A 372 -8.20 -18.75 -15.30
CA SER A 372 -6.93 -18.01 -15.17
C SER A 372 -6.30 -18.10 -13.78
N ILE A 373 -6.91 -18.81 -12.82
CA ILE A 373 -6.35 -18.98 -11.48
C ILE A 373 -5.22 -20.01 -11.54
N ASP A 374 -4.06 -19.66 -11.00
CA ASP A 374 -2.82 -20.47 -10.91
C ASP A 374 -2.43 -21.14 -12.25
N SER A 375 -2.62 -20.43 -13.34
CA SER A 375 -2.33 -20.88 -14.70
C SER A 375 -1.32 -19.96 -15.40
N PRO A 376 -0.58 -20.47 -16.42
CA PRO A 376 0.34 -19.63 -17.20
C PRO A 376 -0.38 -18.45 -17.86
N GLY A 377 0.13 -17.24 -17.64
CA GLY A 377 -0.46 -15.99 -18.12
C GLY A 377 -1.65 -15.48 -17.31
N GLY A 378 -1.97 -16.13 -16.18
CA GLY A 378 -3.10 -15.83 -15.32
C GLY A 378 -2.74 -15.14 -14.01
N VAL A 379 -3.66 -15.28 -13.05
CA VAL A 379 -3.56 -14.77 -11.68
C VAL A 379 -2.88 -15.80 -10.79
N LEU A 380 -1.84 -15.39 -10.11
CA LEU A 380 -0.99 -16.23 -9.29
C LEU A 380 -1.03 -15.79 -7.83
N ILE A 381 -0.68 -16.69 -6.93
CA ILE A 381 -0.40 -16.37 -5.53
C ILE A 381 1.10 -16.43 -5.33
N GLN A 382 1.67 -15.37 -4.76
CA GLN A 382 3.12 -15.28 -4.57
C GLN A 382 3.66 -16.47 -3.79
N ALA A 383 4.80 -17.01 -4.23
CA ALA A 383 5.47 -18.06 -3.52
C ALA A 383 5.93 -17.59 -2.12
N PRO A 384 5.76 -18.40 -1.07
CA PRO A 384 6.19 -18.03 0.28
C PRO A 384 7.72 -17.90 0.35
N LEU A 385 8.18 -16.90 1.11
CA LEU A 385 9.60 -16.74 1.36
C LEU A 385 10.06 -17.76 2.42
N PRO A 386 11.03 -18.64 2.15
CA PRO A 386 11.48 -19.64 3.11
C PRO A 386 12.10 -18.98 4.36
N GLY A 387 11.88 -19.58 5.53
CA GLY A 387 12.43 -19.09 6.80
C GLY A 387 11.85 -17.78 7.33
N PHE A 388 10.82 -17.24 6.70
CA PHE A 388 10.13 -16.02 7.12
C PHE A 388 8.71 -16.29 7.64
N ALA A 389 8.41 -17.52 8.03
CA ALA A 389 7.19 -17.79 8.79
C ALA A 389 7.14 -16.88 10.04
N ASP A 390 6.00 -16.26 10.28
CA ASP A 390 5.82 -15.32 11.39
C ASP A 390 6.13 -16.01 12.73
N THR A 391 7.27 -15.68 13.30
CA THR A 391 7.74 -16.24 14.60
C THR A 391 7.18 -15.50 15.81
N GLY A 392 6.46 -14.40 15.59
CA GLY A 392 5.82 -13.62 16.65
C GLY A 392 4.31 -13.79 16.61
N ALA A 393 3.77 -14.85 17.22
CA ALA A 393 2.33 -14.89 17.49
C ALA A 393 1.97 -13.65 18.32
N ILE A 394 1.11 -12.79 17.76
CA ILE A 394 0.57 -11.66 18.51
C ILE A 394 -0.17 -12.25 19.72
N PRO A 395 0.07 -11.74 20.96
CA PRO A 395 -0.61 -12.26 22.14
C PRO A 395 -2.11 -12.34 21.91
N GLY A 396 -2.72 -13.45 22.29
CA GLY A 396 -4.17 -13.57 22.34
C GLY A 396 -4.75 -12.52 23.31
N GLY A 397 -5.91 -11.97 22.98
CA GLY A 397 -6.60 -10.98 23.81
C GLY A 397 -7.37 -9.97 22.96
N ALA A 398 -8.22 -9.20 23.59
CA ALA A 398 -8.96 -8.14 22.93
C ALA A 398 -7.99 -7.09 22.37
N ARG A 399 -8.11 -6.78 21.08
CA ARG A 399 -7.39 -5.68 20.42
C ARG A 399 -8.12 -4.37 20.67
N VAL A 400 -7.38 -3.25 20.68
CA VAL A 400 -7.99 -1.91 20.80
C VAL A 400 -8.85 -1.57 19.59
N VAL A 401 -8.44 -2.03 18.44
CA VAL A 401 -9.27 -1.99 17.22
C VAL A 401 -9.82 -3.39 17.00
N PRO A 402 -11.14 -3.52 16.85
CA PRO A 402 -11.73 -4.81 16.54
C PRO A 402 -11.07 -5.35 15.27
N SER A 403 -10.53 -6.54 15.33
CA SER A 403 -10.16 -7.27 14.12
C SER A 403 -11.47 -7.81 13.58
N SER A 404 -11.81 -7.52 12.31
CA SER A 404 -12.93 -8.21 11.67
C SER A 404 -12.70 -9.73 11.62
N GLY A 405 -11.47 -10.18 11.87
CA GLY A 405 -11.11 -11.60 11.82
C GLY A 405 -10.99 -12.14 10.40
N LEU A 406 -11.35 -11.35 9.37
CA LEU A 406 -11.27 -11.77 7.98
C LEU A 406 -9.84 -11.88 7.46
N LEU A 407 -8.99 -10.91 7.84
CA LEU A 407 -7.56 -11.02 7.57
C LEU A 407 -6.80 -10.80 8.89
N PRO A 408 -5.92 -11.73 9.31
CA PRO A 408 -5.19 -11.61 10.58
C PRO A 408 -4.35 -10.32 10.69
N GLU A 409 -3.96 -9.75 9.56
CA GLU A 409 -3.11 -8.56 9.45
C GLU A 409 -3.88 -7.28 9.10
N ASN A 410 -5.14 -7.36 8.67
CA ASN A 410 -5.97 -6.18 8.42
C ASN A 410 -6.39 -5.57 9.75
N SER A 411 -5.60 -4.63 10.16
CA SER A 411 -5.92 -3.76 11.25
C SER A 411 -6.76 -2.62 10.68
N HIS A 412 -7.99 -2.52 11.12
CA HIS A 412 -8.88 -1.40 10.79
C HIS A 412 -8.36 -0.10 11.43
N LEU A 413 -7.19 0.39 10.95
CA LEU A 413 -6.56 1.61 11.48
C LEU A 413 -7.54 2.78 11.55
N SER A 414 -8.45 2.85 10.61
CA SER A 414 -9.50 3.86 10.53
C SER A 414 -10.44 3.88 11.74
N TRP A 415 -10.53 2.78 12.47
CA TRP A 415 -11.32 2.67 13.71
C TRP A 415 -10.55 3.10 14.95
N LEU A 416 -9.23 3.22 14.87
CA LEU A 416 -8.39 3.57 16.00
C LEU A 416 -8.79 4.90 16.66
N PRO A 417 -9.12 5.98 15.91
CA PRO A 417 -9.61 7.21 16.53
C PRO A 417 -10.85 7.01 17.41
N LYS A 418 -11.83 6.25 16.91
CA LYS A 418 -13.06 5.93 17.68
C LYS A 418 -12.76 5.13 18.96
N ALA A 419 -11.87 4.14 18.85
CA ALA A 419 -11.45 3.35 20.00
C ALA A 419 -10.72 4.20 21.07
N ILE A 420 -9.83 5.10 20.63
CA ILE A 420 -9.14 6.04 21.54
C ILE A 420 -10.13 6.97 22.23
N LEU A 421 -11.07 7.56 21.50
CA LEU A 421 -12.04 8.51 22.03
C LEU A 421 -13.03 7.86 23.00
N SER A 422 -13.45 6.62 22.73
CA SER A 422 -14.35 5.85 23.60
C SER A 422 -13.65 5.19 24.79
N GLY A 423 -12.34 4.94 24.69
CA GLY A 423 -11.58 4.16 25.65
C GLY A 423 -11.95 2.68 25.70
N GLN A 424 -12.62 2.17 24.66
CA GLN A 424 -13.08 0.79 24.57
C GLN A 424 -12.27 0.01 23.54
N PRO A 425 -11.99 -1.29 23.78
CA PRO A 425 -12.31 -2.10 24.97
C PRO A 425 -11.43 -1.76 26.19
N TYR A 426 -10.37 -0.99 25.98
CA TYR A 426 -9.48 -0.42 27.01
C TYR A 426 -8.79 0.85 26.50
N PRO A 427 -8.34 1.74 27.40
CA PRO A 427 -7.70 2.99 26.99
C PRO A 427 -6.35 2.76 26.29
N VAL A 428 -6.10 3.45 25.17
CA VAL A 428 -4.75 3.57 24.60
C VAL A 428 -3.90 4.45 25.48
N ARG A 429 -2.74 3.94 25.92
CA ARG A 429 -1.81 4.58 26.85
C ARG A 429 -0.55 5.13 26.20
N ALA A 430 -0.13 4.51 25.11
CA ALA A 430 0.97 4.99 24.28
C ALA A 430 0.71 4.68 22.80
N LEU A 431 1.05 5.61 21.92
CA LEU A 431 0.97 5.46 20.47
C LEU A 431 2.36 5.68 19.88
N ILE A 432 2.86 4.71 19.15
CA ILE A 432 4.13 4.76 18.44
C ILE A 432 3.82 4.80 16.94
N LEU A 433 4.23 5.86 16.27
CA LEU A 433 4.12 6.03 14.83
C LEU A 433 5.48 5.75 14.18
N ASN A 434 5.56 4.77 13.29
CA ASN A 434 6.80 4.41 12.61
C ASN A 434 6.77 4.78 11.13
N GLU A 435 7.37 5.92 10.79
CA GLU A 435 7.45 6.47 9.42
C GLU A 435 6.06 6.60 8.75
N VAL A 436 5.04 7.05 9.48
CA VAL A 436 3.65 7.21 9.02
C VAL A 436 3.05 8.55 9.41
N ASN A 437 2.14 9.05 8.58
CA ASN A 437 1.42 10.30 8.81
C ASN A 437 -0.11 10.13 8.63
N PRO A 438 -0.79 9.42 9.55
CA PRO A 438 -2.22 9.16 9.43
C PRO A 438 -3.08 10.43 9.47
N VAL A 439 -2.63 11.50 10.12
CA VAL A 439 -3.34 12.80 10.15
C VAL A 439 -3.48 13.41 8.75
N PHE A 440 -2.53 13.17 7.87
CA PHE A 440 -2.57 13.67 6.49
C PHE A 440 -3.18 12.66 5.52
N SER A 441 -2.81 11.38 5.64
CA SER A 441 -3.03 10.35 4.61
C SER A 441 -4.37 9.60 4.74
N LEU A 442 -5.19 9.89 5.78
CA LEU A 442 -6.48 9.25 5.98
C LEU A 442 -7.64 10.25 5.80
N PRO A 443 -8.82 9.82 5.28
CA PRO A 443 -10.01 10.67 5.20
C PRO A 443 -10.46 11.20 6.57
N ASN A 444 -10.27 10.42 7.64
CA ASN A 444 -10.55 10.83 9.02
C ASN A 444 -9.34 11.44 9.75
N GLY A 445 -8.40 12.02 9.00
CA GLY A 445 -7.15 12.58 9.56
C GLY A 445 -7.39 13.59 10.68
N ARG A 446 -8.45 14.43 10.62
CA ARG A 446 -8.80 15.35 11.70
C ARG A 446 -9.26 14.61 12.95
N THR A 447 -10.14 13.62 12.82
CA THR A 447 -10.61 12.78 13.94
C THR A 447 -9.42 12.01 14.53
N PHE A 448 -8.46 11.59 13.68
CA PHE A 448 -7.21 10.98 14.13
C PHE A 448 -6.39 11.96 14.97
N GLN A 449 -6.22 13.19 14.51
CA GLN A 449 -5.55 14.27 15.24
C GLN A 449 -6.21 14.51 16.61
N ASP A 450 -7.53 14.72 16.66
CA ASP A 450 -8.28 14.96 17.88
C ASP A 450 -8.16 13.77 18.86
N SER A 451 -8.12 12.54 18.35
CA SER A 451 -7.93 11.35 19.17
C SER A 451 -6.53 11.25 19.75
N MET A 452 -5.49 11.59 18.98
CA MET A 452 -4.10 11.59 19.47
C MET A 452 -3.92 12.54 20.67
N GLU A 453 -4.67 13.64 20.76
CA GLU A 453 -4.64 14.54 21.92
C GLU A 453 -5.07 13.86 23.21
N LYS A 454 -5.84 12.76 23.15
CA LYS A 454 -6.31 11.98 24.30
C LYS A 454 -5.33 10.90 24.75
N VAL A 455 -4.40 10.50 23.87
CA VAL A 455 -3.40 9.48 24.23
C VAL A 455 -2.35 10.08 25.17
N PRO A 456 -2.08 9.48 26.34
CA PRO A 456 -1.15 10.05 27.33
C PRO A 456 0.28 10.23 26.84
N PHE A 457 0.74 9.43 25.84
CA PHE A 457 2.09 9.50 25.30
C PHE A 457 2.13 9.11 23.82
N VAL A 458 2.65 9.99 22.97
CA VAL A 458 2.79 9.77 21.54
C VAL A 458 4.23 9.95 21.09
N VAL A 459 4.77 8.98 20.36
CA VAL A 459 6.11 8.99 19.80
C VAL A 459 6.04 8.83 18.29
N SER A 460 6.79 9.64 17.53
CA SER A 460 6.91 9.52 16.08
C SER A 460 8.36 9.30 15.67
N PHE A 461 8.62 8.20 14.95
CA PHE A 461 9.84 7.99 14.19
C PHE A 461 9.61 8.52 12.79
N THR A 462 10.34 9.54 12.38
CA THR A 462 10.22 10.13 11.03
C THR A 462 11.50 10.82 10.61
N ALA A 463 11.77 10.85 9.30
CA ALA A 463 12.91 11.60 8.77
C ALA A 463 12.60 13.10 8.58
N PHE A 464 11.31 13.46 8.46
CA PHE A 464 10.85 14.83 8.21
C PHE A 464 9.72 15.21 9.16
N PRO A 465 9.61 16.48 9.57
CA PRO A 465 8.42 16.95 10.27
C PRO A 465 7.16 16.72 9.44
N ASP A 466 6.07 16.33 10.09
CA ASP A 466 4.77 16.10 9.47
C ASP A 466 3.63 16.39 10.46
N GLU A 467 2.37 16.35 9.97
CA GLU A 467 1.18 16.68 10.73
C GLU A 467 1.02 15.81 11.98
N SER A 468 1.40 14.54 11.90
CA SER A 468 1.32 13.60 13.03
C SER A 468 2.45 13.81 14.03
N SER A 469 3.66 14.13 13.55
CA SER A 469 4.81 14.40 14.42
C SER A 469 4.70 15.73 15.16
N GLU A 470 4.03 16.75 14.59
CA GLU A 470 3.80 18.05 15.25
C GLU A 470 2.95 17.94 16.53
N ILE A 471 2.15 16.91 16.67
CA ILE A 471 1.32 16.65 17.84
C ILE A 471 1.85 15.49 18.71
N ALA A 472 3.08 15.03 18.46
CA ALA A 472 3.73 14.03 19.31
C ALA A 472 4.36 14.68 20.58
N ASP A 473 4.66 13.84 21.56
CA ASP A 473 5.45 14.24 22.75
C ASP A 473 6.95 14.09 22.52
N LEU A 474 7.30 13.10 21.67
CA LEU A 474 8.68 12.77 21.34
C LEU A 474 8.78 12.47 19.82
N VAL A 475 9.70 13.14 19.14
CA VAL A 475 9.99 12.91 17.72
C VAL A 475 11.44 12.45 17.57
N LEU A 476 11.61 11.31 16.92
CA LEU A 476 12.87 10.60 16.79
C LEU A 476 13.29 10.57 15.32
N PRO A 477 14.46 11.17 14.98
CA PRO A 477 14.90 11.28 13.59
C PRO A 477 15.26 9.90 13.03
N ALA A 478 14.49 9.45 12.04
CA ALA A 478 14.75 8.23 11.29
C ALA A 478 15.75 8.48 10.14
N VAL A 479 16.59 7.50 9.87
CA VAL A 479 17.46 7.47 8.69
C VAL A 479 16.66 7.27 7.40
N THR A 480 17.16 7.84 6.29
CA THR A 480 16.58 7.58 4.96
C THR A 480 17.05 6.24 4.39
N ASP A 481 16.51 5.84 3.22
CA ASP A 481 16.83 4.56 2.60
C ASP A 481 18.33 4.31 2.43
N LEU A 482 19.08 5.32 1.98
CA LEU A 482 20.51 5.15 1.66
C LEU A 482 21.43 5.11 2.89
N GLU A 483 20.90 5.32 4.10
CA GLU A 483 21.66 5.41 5.35
C GLU A 483 21.50 4.19 6.27
N LYS A 484 20.69 3.20 5.87
CA LYS A 484 20.34 2.05 6.74
C LYS A 484 20.51 0.73 6.03
N TRP A 485 20.66 -0.34 6.80
CA TRP A 485 20.38 -1.68 6.30
C TRP A 485 18.93 -1.76 5.82
N GLN A 486 18.76 -2.24 4.61
CA GLN A 486 17.45 -2.37 3.96
C GLN A 486 17.19 -3.84 3.65
N ALA A 487 15.96 -4.28 3.92
CA ALA A 487 15.50 -5.57 3.48
C ALA A 487 13.99 -5.52 3.23
N VAL A 488 13.61 -5.77 1.98
CA VAL A 488 12.21 -5.82 1.53
C VAL A 488 11.92 -7.21 0.98
N THR A 489 10.78 -7.75 1.37
CA THR A 489 10.33 -9.08 0.96
C THR A 489 9.00 -8.97 0.24
N SER A 490 8.68 -9.98 -0.58
CA SER A 490 7.33 -10.15 -1.12
C SER A 490 6.80 -8.90 -1.85
N PRO A 491 7.52 -8.39 -2.88
CA PRO A 491 7.02 -7.25 -3.68
C PRO A 491 5.66 -7.60 -4.30
N PRO A 492 4.67 -6.69 -4.21
CA PRO A 492 3.32 -6.98 -4.68
C PRO A 492 3.29 -7.20 -6.19
N THR A 493 2.35 -8.01 -6.66
CA THR A 493 2.12 -8.34 -8.08
C THR A 493 3.27 -9.09 -8.78
N PHE A 494 4.27 -9.53 -8.02
CA PHE A 494 5.42 -10.28 -8.48
C PHE A 494 5.33 -11.75 -8.00
N PRO A 495 5.42 -12.77 -8.87
CA PRO A 495 5.04 -14.14 -8.51
C PRO A 495 6.06 -14.89 -7.65
N TYR A 496 7.32 -14.49 -7.69
CA TYR A 496 8.42 -15.23 -7.10
C TYR A 496 8.72 -14.78 -5.67
N ALA A 497 9.25 -15.68 -4.85
CA ALA A 497 9.78 -15.31 -3.55
C ALA A 497 11.03 -14.44 -3.73
N VAL A 498 11.07 -13.27 -3.09
CA VAL A 498 12.16 -12.30 -3.20
C VAL A 498 12.54 -11.77 -1.83
N HIS A 499 13.83 -11.71 -1.58
CA HIS A 499 14.45 -11.03 -0.45
C HIS A 499 15.51 -10.05 -0.95
N SER A 500 15.08 -8.80 -1.19
CA SER A 500 15.97 -7.68 -1.53
C SER A 500 16.72 -7.23 -0.29
N MET A 501 18.05 -7.07 -0.35
CA MET A 501 18.86 -6.65 0.78
C MET A 501 20.02 -5.74 0.35
N ALA A 502 20.27 -4.69 1.13
CA ALA A 502 21.42 -3.82 0.94
C ALA A 502 21.95 -3.25 2.25
N ALA A 503 23.28 -3.10 2.32
CA ALA A 503 23.95 -2.36 3.37
C ALA A 503 23.74 -0.83 3.20
N PRO A 504 24.02 -0.01 4.25
CA PRO A 504 24.02 1.45 4.12
C PRO A 504 24.96 1.90 3.00
N VAL A 505 24.48 2.76 2.10
CA VAL A 505 25.26 3.36 1.02
C VAL A 505 26.20 4.45 1.56
N VAL A 506 25.69 5.22 2.52
CA VAL A 506 26.42 6.27 3.24
C VAL A 506 26.16 6.15 4.73
N ALA A 507 27.05 6.71 5.54
CA ALA A 507 26.82 6.82 6.98
C ALA A 507 25.58 7.70 7.27
N PRO A 508 24.86 7.45 8.38
CA PRO A 508 23.76 8.31 8.81
C PRO A 508 24.17 9.77 8.91
N ARG A 509 23.37 10.64 8.29
CA ARG A 509 23.55 12.08 8.42
C ARG A 509 22.87 12.57 9.70
N TYR A 510 23.42 13.63 10.28
CA TYR A 510 22.92 14.19 11.53
C TYR A 510 22.90 13.14 12.67
N GLN A 511 21.98 13.29 13.60
CA GLN A 511 21.75 12.33 14.68
C GLN A 511 20.64 11.32 14.34
N ALA A 512 20.40 11.03 13.04
CA ALA A 512 19.39 10.07 12.64
C ALA A 512 19.82 8.62 12.95
N ARG A 513 18.88 7.78 13.38
CA ARG A 513 19.10 6.34 13.67
C ARG A 513 18.07 5.45 13.00
N HIS A 514 18.43 4.21 12.75
CA HIS A 514 17.49 3.22 12.25
C HIS A 514 16.44 2.90 13.33
N PRO A 515 15.12 3.06 13.07
CA PRO A 515 14.10 2.76 14.07
C PRO A 515 14.18 1.34 14.65
N ALA A 516 14.55 0.33 13.83
CA ALA A 516 14.71 -1.05 14.29
C ALA A 516 15.84 -1.18 15.33
N ASP A 517 16.98 -0.51 15.15
CA ASP A 517 18.08 -0.54 16.13
C ASP A 517 17.67 0.13 17.44
N VAL A 518 16.92 1.24 17.37
CA VAL A 518 16.40 1.92 18.57
C VAL A 518 15.42 1.00 19.34
N ILE A 519 14.57 0.28 18.66
CA ILE A 519 13.63 -0.69 19.26
C ILE A 519 14.39 -1.86 19.89
N LEU A 520 15.45 -2.37 19.28
CA LEU A 520 16.30 -3.42 19.87
C LEU A 520 16.98 -2.93 21.16
N GLU A 521 17.48 -1.70 21.17
CA GLU A 521 18.07 -1.09 22.37
C GLU A 521 17.03 -0.95 23.50
N ILE A 522 15.82 -0.51 23.17
CA ILE A 522 14.69 -0.42 24.11
C ILE A 522 14.32 -1.82 24.63
N ALA A 523 14.24 -2.83 23.76
CA ALA A 523 13.95 -4.21 24.14
C ALA A 523 14.97 -4.74 25.17
N LYS A 524 16.25 -4.47 24.92
CA LYS A 524 17.33 -4.82 25.86
C LYS A 524 17.17 -4.12 27.21
N GLN A 525 16.83 -2.82 27.24
CA GLN A 525 16.63 -2.06 28.47
C GLN A 525 15.35 -2.45 29.23
N LEU A 526 14.32 -2.94 28.53
CA LEU A 526 13.09 -3.48 29.16
C LEU A 526 13.37 -4.78 29.92
N GLY A 527 14.40 -5.56 29.49
CA GLY A 527 14.71 -6.85 30.10
C GLY A 527 13.79 -7.98 29.66
N ALA A 528 13.87 -9.12 30.38
CA ALA A 528 12.98 -10.25 30.07
C ALA A 528 11.52 -9.92 30.42
N PRO A 529 10.51 -10.37 29.61
CA PRO A 529 10.64 -11.31 28.49
C PRO A 529 11.04 -10.67 27.13
N VAL A 530 10.96 -9.34 27.00
CA VAL A 530 11.14 -8.63 25.71
C VAL A 530 12.53 -8.85 25.12
N ALA A 531 13.58 -8.66 25.92
CA ALA A 531 14.95 -8.89 25.50
C ALA A 531 15.22 -10.37 25.10
N LYS A 532 14.53 -11.33 25.74
CA LYS A 532 14.63 -12.75 25.37
C LYS A 532 13.93 -13.05 24.03
N GLY A 533 12.84 -12.36 23.73
CA GLY A 533 12.12 -12.48 22.47
C GLY A 533 12.86 -11.83 21.28
N LEU A 534 13.77 -10.90 21.56
CA LEU A 534 14.56 -10.17 20.56
C LEU A 534 16.05 -10.13 20.98
N PRO A 535 16.76 -11.27 20.93
CA PRO A 535 18.12 -11.41 21.43
C PRO A 535 19.21 -10.89 20.46
N TYR A 536 18.94 -9.76 19.79
CA TYR A 536 19.81 -9.16 18.78
C TYR A 536 20.35 -7.83 19.27
N ALA A 537 21.64 -7.56 18.99
CA ALA A 537 22.25 -6.28 19.30
C ALA A 537 21.94 -5.20 18.25
N THR A 538 21.83 -5.60 16.99
CA THR A 538 21.57 -4.72 15.84
C THR A 538 20.58 -5.34 14.86
N PHE A 539 19.99 -4.50 14.01
CA PHE A 539 19.17 -4.97 12.90
C PHE A 539 19.95 -5.79 11.88
N GLU A 540 21.22 -5.50 11.68
CA GLU A 540 22.10 -6.34 10.84
C GLU A 540 22.19 -7.78 11.36
N GLU A 541 22.38 -7.98 12.67
CA GLU A 541 22.41 -9.31 13.28
C GLU A 541 21.07 -10.05 13.08
N TYR A 542 19.95 -9.35 13.23
CA TYR A 542 18.63 -9.90 12.93
C TYR A 542 18.52 -10.34 11.46
N LEU A 543 19.00 -9.53 10.50
CA LEU A 543 19.03 -9.88 9.07
C LEU A 543 19.93 -11.11 8.80
N ARG A 544 21.09 -11.23 9.42
CA ARG A 544 21.99 -12.39 9.28
C ARG A 544 21.31 -13.69 9.72
N THR A 545 20.55 -13.65 10.80
CA THR A 545 19.78 -14.81 11.28
C THR A 545 18.71 -15.22 10.24
N ARG A 546 18.07 -14.26 9.57
CA ARG A 546 17.09 -14.54 8.51
C ARG A 546 17.74 -15.11 7.25
N THR A 547 18.91 -14.61 6.87
CA THR A 547 19.69 -15.16 5.75
C THR A 547 20.07 -16.62 5.99
N LYS A 548 20.40 -16.99 7.24
CA LYS A 548 20.62 -18.39 7.59
C LYS A 548 19.39 -19.26 7.33
N SER A 549 18.19 -18.78 7.67
CA SER A 549 16.94 -19.51 7.40
C SER A 549 16.67 -19.70 5.90
N ILE A 550 17.05 -18.73 5.06
CA ILE A 550 16.98 -18.85 3.59
C ILE A 550 17.96 -19.92 3.12
N PHE A 551 19.20 -19.92 3.63
CA PHE A 551 20.20 -20.91 3.28
C PHE A 551 19.75 -22.35 3.66
N ASP A 552 19.18 -22.50 4.85
CA ASP A 552 18.72 -23.80 5.37
C ASP A 552 17.55 -24.39 4.54
N ALA A 553 16.81 -23.55 3.78
CA ALA A 553 15.72 -23.99 2.90
C ALA A 553 16.22 -24.68 1.61
N GLN A 554 17.46 -24.48 1.21
CA GLN A 554 18.09 -25.10 0.03
C GLN A 554 17.29 -24.89 -1.27
N THR A 555 16.77 -23.69 -1.49
CA THR A 555 16.06 -23.27 -2.71
C THR A 555 16.60 -21.93 -3.21
N GLY A 556 16.33 -21.60 -4.47
CA GLY A 556 16.61 -20.31 -5.07
C GLY A 556 18.11 -19.96 -5.17
N SER A 557 18.38 -18.73 -5.58
CA SER A 557 19.73 -18.22 -5.82
C SER A 557 19.84 -16.72 -5.52
N VAL A 558 21.07 -16.20 -5.44
CA VAL A 558 21.31 -14.74 -5.42
C VAL A 558 20.91 -14.11 -6.75
N PHE A 559 20.64 -12.79 -6.76
CA PHE A 559 20.29 -12.11 -8.01
C PHE A 559 21.40 -12.27 -9.07
N GLY A 560 21.00 -12.64 -10.28
CA GLY A 560 21.87 -12.90 -11.39
C GLY A 560 21.28 -12.43 -12.72
N THR A 561 21.98 -12.69 -13.81
CA THR A 561 21.53 -12.42 -15.16
C THR A 561 20.29 -13.27 -15.53
N SER A 562 19.58 -12.87 -16.58
CA SER A 562 18.42 -13.65 -17.06
C SER A 562 18.78 -15.06 -17.53
N LEU A 563 20.02 -15.26 -18.00
CA LEU A 563 20.53 -16.57 -18.41
C LEU A 563 20.76 -17.47 -17.20
N GLU A 564 21.39 -16.95 -16.13
CA GLU A 564 21.60 -17.67 -14.87
C GLU A 564 20.25 -18.05 -14.24
N ALA A 565 19.31 -17.12 -14.16
CA ALA A 565 17.95 -17.38 -13.66
C ALA A 565 17.19 -18.44 -14.48
N ALA A 566 17.40 -18.49 -15.81
CA ALA A 566 16.80 -19.52 -16.66
C ALA A 566 17.41 -20.89 -16.43
N TRP A 567 18.73 -20.93 -16.18
CA TRP A 567 19.46 -22.15 -15.86
C TRP A 567 19.06 -22.71 -14.50
N ASP A 568 18.97 -21.87 -13.47
CA ASP A 568 18.55 -22.23 -12.13
C ASP A 568 17.13 -22.84 -12.15
N ARG A 569 16.17 -22.22 -12.85
CA ARG A 569 14.83 -22.78 -13.04
C ARG A 569 14.83 -24.16 -13.70
N LEU A 570 15.71 -24.39 -14.65
CA LEU A 570 15.81 -25.69 -15.32
C LEU A 570 16.32 -26.77 -14.35
N LEU A 571 17.34 -26.44 -13.57
CA LEU A 571 17.91 -27.34 -12.56
C LEU A 571 16.91 -27.67 -11.46
N GLU A 572 16.23 -26.67 -10.90
CA GLU A 572 15.23 -26.85 -9.85
C GLU A 572 14.05 -27.71 -10.29
N ARG A 573 13.57 -27.57 -11.54
CA ARG A 573 12.56 -28.44 -12.11
C ARG A 573 13.01 -29.89 -12.23
N ALA A 574 14.31 -30.12 -12.37
CA ALA A 574 14.92 -31.44 -12.38
C ALA A 574 15.23 -31.96 -10.97
N GLY A 575 14.89 -31.23 -9.92
CA GLY A 575 15.17 -31.59 -8.53
C GLY A 575 16.61 -31.30 -8.07
N TRP A 576 17.34 -30.43 -8.80
CA TRP A 576 18.71 -30.07 -8.49
C TRP A 576 18.78 -28.65 -7.96
N TRP A 577 19.43 -28.49 -6.81
CA TRP A 577 19.81 -27.18 -6.27
C TRP A 577 21.33 -27.03 -6.33
N SER A 578 21.84 -26.07 -7.11
CA SER A 578 23.28 -25.88 -7.34
C SER A 578 23.65 -24.40 -7.15
N PRO A 579 23.66 -23.92 -5.91
CA PRO A 579 23.97 -22.50 -5.64
C PRO A 579 25.47 -22.23 -5.81
N THR A 580 25.80 -20.94 -6.02
CA THR A 580 27.18 -20.44 -6.07
C THR A 580 27.82 -20.27 -4.67
N TYR A 581 27.10 -20.62 -3.60
CA TYR A 581 27.52 -20.51 -2.20
C TYR A 581 27.33 -21.84 -1.47
N SER A 582 28.17 -22.12 -0.51
CA SER A 582 28.18 -23.37 0.28
C SER A 582 27.94 -23.15 1.78
N THR A 583 27.91 -21.90 2.24
CA THR A 583 27.64 -21.52 3.64
C THR A 583 26.69 -20.31 3.71
N ALA A 584 26.03 -20.13 4.85
CA ALA A 584 25.17 -18.97 5.08
C ALA A 584 25.95 -17.64 5.04
N GLU A 585 27.23 -17.63 5.47
CA GLU A 585 28.09 -16.45 5.35
C GLU A 585 28.38 -16.10 3.89
N GLN A 586 28.68 -17.09 3.05
CA GLN A 586 28.89 -16.86 1.62
C GLN A 586 27.61 -16.36 0.95
N LEU A 587 26.44 -16.90 1.32
CA LEU A 587 25.15 -16.37 0.86
C LEU A 587 24.98 -14.90 1.27
N TRP A 588 25.23 -14.56 2.54
CA TRP A 588 25.16 -13.18 3.03
C TRP A 588 26.04 -12.22 2.23
N ASP A 589 27.31 -12.60 2.02
CA ASP A 589 28.27 -11.78 1.28
C ASP A 589 27.86 -11.60 -0.19
N GLN A 590 27.35 -12.65 -0.82
CA GLN A 590 26.87 -12.57 -2.21
C GLN A 590 25.58 -11.76 -2.33
N MET A 591 24.64 -11.92 -1.40
CA MET A 591 23.43 -11.07 -1.35
C MET A 591 23.80 -9.59 -1.21
N GLY A 592 24.77 -9.26 -0.35
CA GLY A 592 25.28 -7.91 -0.20
C GLY A 592 25.90 -7.33 -1.49
N LYS A 593 26.58 -8.18 -2.29
CA LYS A 593 27.21 -7.79 -3.57
C LYS A 593 26.25 -7.71 -4.75
N GLN A 594 25.14 -8.47 -4.73
CA GLN A 594 24.20 -8.57 -5.86
C GLN A 594 22.84 -7.93 -5.57
N GLY A 595 22.54 -7.64 -4.30
CA GLY A 595 21.32 -6.93 -3.89
C GLY A 595 20.22 -7.81 -3.32
N GLY A 596 20.45 -9.12 -3.17
CA GLY A 596 19.48 -10.01 -2.56
C GLY A 596 19.46 -11.43 -3.11
N TRP A 597 18.39 -12.15 -2.76
CA TRP A 597 18.11 -13.52 -3.13
C TRP A 597 16.67 -13.64 -3.66
N TRP A 598 16.41 -14.62 -4.52
CA TRP A 598 15.08 -14.96 -5.02
C TRP A 598 15.01 -16.45 -5.40
N ASP A 599 13.78 -16.96 -5.42
CA ASP A 599 13.46 -18.25 -5.99
C ASP A 599 12.72 -18.02 -7.33
N PRO A 600 13.35 -18.31 -8.48
CA PRO A 600 12.73 -18.13 -9.79
C PRO A 600 11.73 -19.23 -10.14
N GLY A 601 11.56 -20.23 -9.29
CA GLY A 601 10.63 -21.33 -9.45
C GLY A 601 9.19 -20.91 -9.19
N TYR A 602 8.26 -21.28 -10.09
CA TYR A 602 6.82 -21.22 -9.84
C TYR A 602 6.16 -22.46 -10.42
N PHE A 603 5.39 -23.15 -9.59
CA PHE A 603 4.67 -24.37 -9.97
C PHE A 603 3.19 -24.04 -10.10
N TYR A 604 2.65 -24.22 -11.32
CA TYR A 604 1.25 -24.00 -11.61
C TYR A 604 0.40 -25.22 -11.24
N GLY A 605 -0.88 -25.01 -10.90
CA GLY A 605 -1.81 -26.08 -10.56
C GLY A 605 -1.61 -26.66 -9.15
N ASP A 606 -0.90 -25.96 -8.28
CA ASP A 606 -0.75 -26.31 -6.86
C ASP A 606 -1.99 -25.84 -6.06
N TRP A 607 -3.10 -26.54 -6.29
CA TRP A 607 -4.41 -26.18 -5.74
C TRP A 607 -4.41 -26.10 -4.21
N HIS A 608 -3.65 -26.94 -3.51
CA HIS A 608 -3.54 -26.90 -2.04
C HIS A 608 -2.87 -25.61 -1.53
N ARG A 609 -2.02 -24.99 -2.34
CA ARG A 609 -1.37 -23.73 -2.01
C ARG A 609 -2.26 -22.53 -2.29
N VAL A 610 -3.04 -22.56 -3.36
CA VAL A 610 -3.77 -21.38 -3.86
C VAL A 610 -5.27 -21.42 -3.55
N LEU A 611 -5.83 -22.57 -3.13
CA LEU A 611 -7.23 -22.74 -2.73
C LEU A 611 -7.30 -23.28 -1.29
N LYS A 612 -7.31 -22.38 -0.31
CA LYS A 612 -7.27 -22.68 1.14
C LYS A 612 -8.60 -22.42 1.84
N THR A 613 -9.70 -22.28 1.09
CA THR A 613 -11.05 -22.15 1.61
C THR A 613 -11.48 -23.44 2.33
N SER A 614 -12.56 -23.39 3.07
CA SER A 614 -13.14 -24.58 3.74
C SER A 614 -13.57 -25.67 2.76
N SER A 615 -13.97 -25.31 1.53
CA SER A 615 -14.28 -26.23 0.44
C SER A 615 -13.03 -26.76 -0.29
N GLY A 616 -11.85 -26.20 -0.07
CA GLY A 616 -10.64 -26.47 -0.86
C GLY A 616 -10.74 -26.01 -2.31
N ARG A 617 -11.66 -25.10 -2.63
CA ARG A 617 -12.00 -24.63 -3.98
C ARG A 617 -12.09 -23.10 -4.01
N PHE A 618 -12.10 -22.53 -5.21
CA PHE A 618 -12.49 -21.14 -5.40
C PHE A 618 -13.97 -20.98 -5.05
N GLU A 619 -14.31 -20.09 -4.12
CA GLU A 619 -15.67 -19.89 -3.67
C GLU A 619 -16.32 -18.69 -4.36
N PHE A 620 -17.28 -18.92 -5.26
CA PHE A 620 -18.22 -17.90 -5.69
C PHE A 620 -19.16 -17.53 -4.54
N TYR A 621 -19.72 -18.54 -3.85
CA TYR A 621 -20.43 -18.36 -2.58
C TYR A 621 -19.44 -18.49 -1.43
N SER A 622 -19.15 -17.39 -0.73
CA SER A 622 -18.12 -17.37 0.30
C SER A 622 -18.59 -17.97 1.64
N GLN A 623 -18.19 -19.20 1.92
CA GLN A 623 -18.42 -19.84 3.23
C GLN A 623 -17.62 -19.16 4.34
N THR A 624 -16.46 -18.56 3.99
CA THR A 624 -15.65 -17.76 4.91
C THR A 624 -16.45 -16.54 5.41
N LEU A 625 -17.12 -15.81 4.51
CA LEU A 625 -17.93 -14.65 4.86
C LEU A 625 -19.18 -15.07 5.68
N THR A 626 -19.82 -16.19 5.33
CA THR A 626 -20.95 -16.75 6.09
C THR A 626 -20.55 -17.07 7.52
N THR A 627 -19.45 -17.78 7.71
CA THR A 627 -18.91 -18.13 9.04
C THR A 627 -18.53 -16.89 9.83
N TRP A 628 -17.90 -15.91 9.19
CA TRP A 628 -17.54 -14.66 9.81
C TRP A 628 -18.78 -13.88 10.27
N ALA A 629 -19.79 -13.73 9.41
CA ALA A 629 -21.03 -13.03 9.75
C ALA A 629 -21.74 -13.63 10.95
N ALA A 630 -21.80 -14.96 11.03
CA ALA A 630 -22.36 -15.67 12.18
C ALA A 630 -21.56 -15.43 13.48
N GLY A 631 -20.23 -15.33 13.38
CA GLY A 631 -19.35 -15.07 14.54
C GLY A 631 -19.27 -13.62 14.98
N HIS A 632 -19.68 -12.67 14.15
CA HIS A 632 -19.54 -11.22 14.38
C HIS A 632 -20.84 -10.44 14.04
N PRO A 633 -21.94 -10.71 14.76
CA PRO A 633 -23.26 -10.20 14.38
C PRO A 633 -23.38 -8.67 14.37
N GLU A 634 -22.58 -7.94 15.18
CA GLU A 634 -22.56 -6.48 15.12
C GLU A 634 -21.92 -5.93 13.84
N PHE A 635 -20.85 -6.56 13.35
CA PHE A 635 -20.21 -6.20 12.09
C PHE A 635 -21.05 -6.65 10.91
N ALA A 636 -21.64 -7.84 10.97
CA ALA A 636 -22.55 -8.34 9.96
C ALA A 636 -23.74 -7.40 9.76
N ARG A 637 -24.35 -6.91 10.84
CA ARG A 637 -25.42 -5.91 10.78
C ARG A 637 -24.95 -4.59 10.18
N ALA A 638 -23.76 -4.12 10.56
CA ALA A 638 -23.18 -2.89 10.01
C ALA A 638 -22.87 -3.02 8.50
N ALA A 639 -22.56 -4.24 8.05
CA ALA A 639 -22.35 -4.59 6.65
C ALA A 639 -23.64 -4.87 5.86
N GLY A 640 -24.81 -4.90 6.53
CA GLY A 640 -26.07 -5.30 5.92
C GLY A 640 -26.19 -6.80 5.68
N LEU A 641 -25.33 -7.62 6.30
CA LEU A 641 -25.31 -9.08 6.19
C LEU A 641 -26.34 -9.69 7.15
N GLU A 642 -27.62 -9.62 6.82
CA GLU A 642 -28.66 -10.24 7.63
C GLU A 642 -28.80 -11.72 7.28
N ALA A 643 -29.13 -12.56 8.26
CA ALA A 643 -29.25 -13.99 8.07
C ALA A 643 -30.38 -14.33 7.08
N GLY A 644 -30.05 -15.12 6.05
CA GLY A 644 -31.02 -15.65 5.08
C GLY A 644 -31.02 -15.00 3.69
N ASP A 645 -30.14 -14.03 3.44
CA ASP A 645 -29.97 -13.45 2.11
C ASP A 645 -28.69 -13.99 1.47
N ASP A 646 -28.83 -14.96 0.55
CA ASP A 646 -27.70 -15.57 -0.15
C ASP A 646 -26.91 -14.62 -1.03
N HIS A 647 -27.54 -13.56 -1.55
CA HIS A 647 -26.87 -12.54 -2.37
C HIS A 647 -25.69 -11.89 -1.65
N LEU A 648 -25.77 -11.77 -0.32
CA LEU A 648 -24.73 -11.14 0.51
C LEU A 648 -23.43 -11.94 0.59
N PHE A 649 -23.47 -13.23 0.26
CA PHE A 649 -22.32 -14.15 0.27
C PHE A 649 -21.76 -14.42 -1.13
N LEU A 650 -22.42 -13.89 -2.17
CA LEU A 650 -22.02 -13.92 -3.56
C LEU A 650 -21.39 -12.58 -3.98
N PRO A 651 -20.55 -12.54 -5.02
CA PRO A 651 -20.14 -11.27 -5.63
C PRO A 651 -21.35 -10.52 -6.18
N HIS A 652 -21.58 -9.31 -5.68
CA HIS A 652 -22.70 -8.47 -6.11
C HIS A 652 -22.29 -6.99 -6.18
N GLN A 653 -23.15 -6.15 -6.76
CA GLN A 653 -22.97 -4.69 -6.77
C GLN A 653 -23.54 -4.07 -5.50
N PRO A 654 -22.69 -3.47 -4.63
CA PRO A 654 -23.19 -2.75 -3.47
C PRO A 654 -24.03 -1.52 -3.88
N PRO A 655 -24.98 -1.09 -3.05
CA PRO A 655 -25.75 0.10 -3.33
C PRO A 655 -24.88 1.35 -3.39
N ALA A 656 -25.05 2.15 -4.45
CA ALA A 656 -24.31 3.39 -4.63
C ALA A 656 -24.88 4.51 -3.74
N GLY A 657 -24.01 5.39 -3.24
CA GLY A 657 -24.41 6.62 -2.57
C GLY A 657 -25.23 7.54 -3.51
N LYS A 658 -26.23 8.25 -2.95
CA LYS A 658 -27.07 9.17 -3.72
C LYS A 658 -26.61 10.62 -3.54
N PRO A 659 -26.71 11.46 -4.61
CA PRO A 659 -26.52 12.90 -4.48
C PRO A 659 -27.43 13.47 -3.40
N SER A 660 -26.94 14.44 -2.65
CA SER A 660 -27.75 15.18 -1.68
C SER A 660 -28.09 16.56 -2.19
N ASP A 661 -29.25 17.11 -1.75
CA ASP A 661 -29.66 18.47 -2.07
C ASP A 661 -28.53 19.47 -1.73
N GLY A 662 -28.19 20.32 -2.72
CA GLY A 662 -27.15 21.34 -2.60
C GLY A 662 -25.71 20.87 -2.86
N TYR A 663 -25.43 19.55 -3.05
CA TYR A 663 -24.13 19.00 -3.37
C TYR A 663 -24.24 18.06 -4.59
N PRO A 664 -24.31 18.61 -5.82
CA PRO A 664 -24.68 17.82 -7.00
C PRO A 664 -23.52 17.08 -7.68
N LEU A 665 -22.26 17.36 -7.31
CA LEU A 665 -21.09 16.82 -8.00
C LEU A 665 -20.42 15.75 -7.16
N LEU A 666 -20.09 14.63 -7.76
CA LEU A 666 -19.31 13.59 -7.12
C LEU A 666 -17.82 13.98 -7.12
N LEU A 667 -17.18 13.99 -5.93
CA LEU A 667 -15.75 14.19 -5.80
C LEU A 667 -15.02 12.85 -5.83
N MET A 668 -14.08 12.70 -6.75
CA MET A 668 -13.17 11.55 -6.83
C MET A 668 -11.72 12.03 -6.70
N PRO A 669 -11.04 11.74 -5.58
CA PRO A 669 -9.59 11.92 -5.48
C PRO A 669 -8.86 11.03 -6.45
N VAL A 670 -7.74 11.52 -7.03
CA VAL A 670 -6.92 10.76 -7.97
C VAL A 670 -5.47 10.71 -7.49
N GLU A 671 -4.86 9.56 -7.59
CA GLU A 671 -3.44 9.41 -7.29
C GLU A 671 -2.58 9.97 -8.43
N VAL A 672 -1.45 10.56 -8.07
CA VAL A 672 -0.38 10.92 -9.00
C VAL A 672 0.90 10.22 -8.54
N LEU A 673 1.47 9.42 -9.42
CA LEU A 673 2.61 8.54 -9.11
C LEU A 673 3.74 9.19 -8.29
N PRO A 674 4.21 10.41 -8.60
CA PRO A 674 5.31 11.02 -7.85
C PRO A 674 4.99 11.32 -6.38
N LEU A 675 3.74 11.69 -6.07
CA LEU A 675 3.34 12.19 -4.74
C LEU A 675 2.66 11.12 -3.88
N SER A 676 1.97 10.14 -4.50
CA SER A 676 1.20 9.10 -3.79
C SER A 676 0.31 9.69 -2.67
N GLY A 677 0.36 9.18 -1.46
CA GLY A 677 -0.34 9.70 -0.28
C GLY A 677 0.32 10.93 0.39
N GLY A 678 1.22 11.65 -0.30
CA GLY A 678 1.95 12.81 0.23
C GLY A 678 3.39 12.52 0.64
N GLU A 679 3.85 11.29 0.51
CA GLU A 679 5.21 10.88 0.88
C GLU A 679 6.30 11.56 0.04
N GLY A 680 6.01 11.92 -1.22
CA GLY A 680 6.90 12.64 -2.12
C GLY A 680 6.77 14.18 -2.07
N ALA A 681 5.79 14.72 -1.35
CA ALA A 681 5.41 16.14 -1.42
C ALA A 681 6.53 17.12 -0.97
N HIS A 682 7.45 16.68 -0.14
CA HIS A 682 8.60 17.49 0.32
C HIS A 682 9.75 17.54 -0.70
N LEU A 683 9.73 16.74 -1.76
CA LEU A 683 10.82 16.65 -2.74
C LEU A 683 10.53 17.53 -3.98
N PRO A 684 11.32 18.59 -4.22
CA PRO A 684 11.14 19.52 -5.34
C PRO A 684 11.07 18.83 -6.70
N TYR A 685 11.90 17.83 -6.96
CA TYR A 685 11.88 17.07 -8.20
C TYR A 685 10.52 16.41 -8.46
N LEU A 686 9.93 15.80 -7.42
CA LEU A 686 8.64 15.11 -7.55
C LEU A 686 7.48 16.10 -7.71
N GLN A 687 7.54 17.26 -7.08
CA GLN A 687 6.57 18.34 -7.26
C GLN A 687 6.61 18.91 -8.70
N GLN A 688 7.81 19.01 -9.29
CA GLN A 688 7.99 19.56 -10.64
C GLN A 688 7.40 18.65 -11.72
N ILE A 689 7.40 17.34 -11.52
CA ILE A 689 6.95 16.35 -12.51
C ILE A 689 5.58 15.74 -12.16
N ALA A 690 4.93 16.23 -11.10
CA ALA A 690 3.64 15.69 -10.67
C ALA A 690 2.53 16.08 -11.63
N GLY A 691 1.68 15.10 -11.92
CA GLY A 691 0.46 15.26 -12.68
C GLY A 691 0.57 15.11 -14.20
N PRO A 692 -0.53 14.72 -14.85
CA PRO A 692 -0.65 14.61 -16.30
C PRO A 692 -0.75 15.98 -16.97
N HIS A 693 -1.19 16.99 -16.24
CA HIS A 693 -1.30 18.36 -16.71
C HIS A 693 -0.03 19.13 -16.34
N LEU A 694 0.94 19.14 -17.22
CA LEU A 694 2.23 19.82 -17.03
C LEU A 694 2.11 21.33 -16.75
N PHE A 695 0.90 21.90 -16.90
CA PHE A 695 0.62 23.32 -16.63
C PHE A 695 0.48 23.66 -15.16
N GLU A 696 0.25 22.66 -14.27
CA GLU A 696 0.09 22.85 -12.83
C GLU A 696 1.17 22.09 -12.05
N ALA A 697 2.40 22.55 -12.18
CA ALA A 697 3.46 22.13 -11.28
C ALA A 697 3.36 22.88 -9.94
N TRP A 698 3.65 22.23 -8.83
CA TRP A 698 3.71 22.81 -7.49
C TRP A 698 2.37 23.22 -6.85
N ASP A 699 1.25 22.93 -7.48
CA ASP A 699 -0.07 23.21 -6.96
C ASP A 699 -1.06 22.09 -7.36
N SER A 700 -2.20 22.03 -6.70
CA SER A 700 -3.30 21.13 -7.03
C SER A 700 -4.29 21.83 -7.95
N TRP A 701 -5.03 21.03 -8.73
CA TRP A 701 -6.04 21.50 -9.67
C TRP A 701 -7.35 20.74 -9.49
N LEU A 702 -8.46 21.29 -9.95
CA LEU A 702 -9.75 20.61 -10.04
C LEU A 702 -10.03 20.28 -11.50
N GLU A 703 -10.10 18.99 -11.88
CA GLU A 703 -10.58 18.58 -13.18
C GLU A 703 -12.10 18.57 -13.20
N ILE A 704 -12.67 19.22 -14.21
CA ILE A 704 -14.11 19.34 -14.42
C ILE A 704 -14.46 19.19 -15.90
N HIS A 705 -15.50 18.40 -16.20
CA HIS A 705 -15.97 18.25 -17.58
C HIS A 705 -16.48 19.58 -18.15
N PRO A 706 -16.20 19.93 -19.43
CA PRO A 706 -16.64 21.20 -20.03
C PRO A 706 -18.13 21.50 -19.88
N GLU A 707 -19.03 20.53 -20.11
CA GLU A 707 -20.47 20.70 -19.90
C GLU A 707 -20.85 21.05 -18.45
N THR A 708 -20.14 20.45 -17.48
CA THR A 708 -20.38 20.74 -16.07
C THR A 708 -19.89 22.13 -15.72
N ALA A 709 -18.72 22.51 -16.24
CA ALA A 709 -18.15 23.84 -16.07
C ALA A 709 -19.04 24.95 -16.67
N GLU A 710 -19.57 24.75 -17.88
CA GLU A 710 -20.52 25.67 -18.53
C GLU A 710 -21.76 25.91 -17.67
N ARG A 711 -22.39 24.84 -17.15
CA ARG A 711 -23.55 24.94 -16.24
C ARG A 711 -23.26 25.72 -14.96
N LEU A 712 -22.02 25.69 -14.51
CA LEU A 712 -21.57 26.38 -13.29
C LEU A 712 -20.91 27.74 -13.58
N HIS A 713 -20.87 28.15 -14.85
CA HIS A 713 -20.21 29.39 -15.31
C HIS A 713 -18.74 29.46 -14.86
N VAL A 714 -18.01 28.33 -14.92
CA VAL A 714 -16.59 28.19 -14.59
C VAL A 714 -15.79 28.08 -15.88
N ALA A 715 -14.78 28.92 -16.05
CA ALA A 715 -13.83 28.88 -17.14
C ALA A 715 -12.55 28.13 -16.75
N ASP A 716 -11.77 27.69 -17.78
CA ASP A 716 -10.44 27.12 -17.54
C ASP A 716 -9.54 28.13 -16.85
N GLY A 717 -8.86 27.71 -15.80
CA GLY A 717 -7.98 28.57 -15.00
C GLY A 717 -8.68 29.36 -13.89
N ASP A 718 -9.99 29.37 -13.80
CA ASP A 718 -10.71 30.04 -12.71
C ASP A 718 -10.34 29.45 -11.34
N MET A 719 -10.22 30.30 -10.34
CA MET A 719 -10.18 29.87 -8.95
C MET A 719 -11.60 29.55 -8.47
N VAL A 720 -11.79 28.33 -7.98
CA VAL A 720 -13.10 27.85 -7.52
C VAL A 720 -13.04 27.37 -6.08
N TRP A 721 -14.17 27.53 -5.38
CA TRP A 721 -14.44 26.83 -4.14
C TRP A 721 -15.00 25.45 -4.43
N ILE A 722 -14.47 24.46 -3.74
CA ILE A 722 -14.99 23.08 -3.66
C ILE A 722 -15.45 22.89 -2.21
N GLU A 723 -16.73 22.65 -2.01
CA GLU A 723 -17.33 22.54 -0.67
C GLU A 723 -18.10 21.24 -0.54
N SER A 724 -17.78 20.48 0.50
CA SER A 724 -18.54 19.32 0.99
C SER A 724 -19.31 19.72 2.27
N ARG A 725 -20.08 18.81 2.82
CA ARG A 725 -20.71 19.01 4.15
C ARG A 725 -19.66 19.16 5.26
N ARG A 726 -18.45 18.70 5.04
CA ARG A 726 -17.38 18.63 6.04
C ARG A 726 -16.50 19.88 6.06
N SER A 727 -16.10 20.33 4.88
CA SER A 727 -15.19 21.47 4.74
C SER A 727 -15.24 22.08 3.34
N ARG A 728 -14.47 23.15 3.14
CA ARG A 728 -14.26 23.73 1.81
C ARG A 728 -12.79 24.01 1.55
N ALA A 729 -12.42 23.97 0.26
CA ALA A 729 -11.08 24.28 -0.20
C ALA A 729 -11.12 25.04 -1.53
N ARG A 730 -10.02 25.67 -1.92
CA ARG A 730 -9.90 26.40 -3.19
C ARG A 730 -8.86 25.74 -4.08
N ALA A 731 -9.21 25.53 -5.36
CA ALA A 731 -8.27 25.08 -6.38
C ALA A 731 -8.51 25.81 -7.70
N ARG A 732 -7.55 25.72 -8.60
CA ARG A 732 -7.70 26.17 -9.98
C ARG A 732 -8.49 25.14 -10.77
N ALA A 733 -9.55 25.55 -11.45
CA ALA A 733 -10.31 24.69 -12.36
C ALA A 733 -9.51 24.42 -13.64
N ARG A 734 -9.56 23.15 -14.10
CA ARG A 734 -9.04 22.72 -15.40
C ARG A 734 -10.16 21.99 -16.14
N LEU A 735 -10.51 22.51 -17.32
CA LEU A 735 -11.48 21.85 -18.18
C LEU A 735 -10.87 20.58 -18.77
N TYR A 736 -11.48 19.45 -18.49
CA TYR A 736 -10.98 18.14 -18.88
C TYR A 736 -12.09 17.27 -19.45
N ALA A 737 -12.09 17.10 -20.78
CA ALA A 737 -13.08 16.28 -21.47
C ALA A 737 -12.97 14.77 -21.16
N GLY A 738 -11.85 14.34 -20.55
CA GLY A 738 -11.69 12.97 -20.03
C GLY A 738 -12.31 12.71 -18.68
N ALA A 739 -12.90 13.71 -18.02
CA ALA A 739 -13.77 13.54 -16.86
C ALA A 739 -15.21 13.27 -17.32
N GLN A 740 -16.07 12.74 -16.45
CA GLN A 740 -17.50 12.60 -16.74
C GLN A 740 -18.29 13.84 -16.29
N PRO A 741 -19.39 14.19 -16.99
CA PRO A 741 -20.32 15.20 -16.50
C PRO A 741 -20.84 14.86 -15.10
N GLY A 742 -20.79 15.82 -14.18
CA GLY A 742 -21.23 15.63 -12.80
C GLY A 742 -20.16 15.02 -11.86
N VAL A 743 -18.97 14.69 -12.37
CA VAL A 743 -17.83 14.20 -11.58
C VAL A 743 -16.71 15.23 -11.61
N VAL A 744 -16.04 15.42 -10.47
CA VAL A 744 -14.86 16.29 -10.37
C VAL A 744 -13.72 15.54 -9.70
N HIS A 745 -12.48 15.81 -10.15
CA HIS A 745 -11.30 15.10 -9.66
C HIS A 745 -10.29 16.07 -9.03
N LEU A 746 -9.69 15.65 -7.91
CA LEU A 746 -8.62 16.37 -7.22
C LEU A 746 -7.42 15.44 -6.99
N PRO A 747 -6.19 15.88 -7.27
CA PRO A 747 -5.00 15.06 -7.04
C PRO A 747 -4.70 14.90 -5.55
N LEU A 748 -4.35 13.67 -5.15
CA LEU A 748 -3.84 13.33 -3.84
C LEU A 748 -2.36 13.75 -3.69
N GLY A 749 -1.90 13.86 -2.45
CA GLY A 749 -0.50 14.11 -2.09
C GLY A 749 -0.13 15.58 -1.92
N TYR A 750 -0.99 16.52 -2.28
CA TYR A 750 -0.82 17.96 -2.06
C TYR A 750 -1.45 18.43 -0.74
N GLY A 751 -1.13 19.68 -0.36
CA GLY A 751 -1.82 20.39 0.73
C GLY A 751 -1.39 19.97 2.13
N ARG A 752 -0.12 19.63 2.34
CA ARG A 752 0.43 19.46 3.66
C ARG A 752 0.38 20.76 4.44
N THR A 753 0.18 20.68 5.74
CA THR A 753 0.10 21.85 6.64
C THR A 753 1.30 21.95 7.56
N SER A 754 2.13 20.92 7.60
CA SER A 754 3.35 20.84 8.38
C SER A 754 4.50 20.28 7.54
N GLY A 755 5.73 20.52 8.00
CA GLY A 755 6.94 19.99 7.39
C GLY A 755 7.64 20.98 6.47
N SER A 756 8.15 20.47 5.36
CA SER A 756 8.91 21.24 4.37
C SER A 756 8.07 22.33 3.71
N ARG A 757 8.65 23.52 3.52
CA ARG A 757 8.05 24.61 2.70
C ARG A 757 7.65 24.14 1.30
N TRP A 758 8.27 23.10 0.78
CA TRP A 758 7.97 22.51 -0.52
C TRP A 758 6.69 21.68 -0.49
N ALA A 759 6.33 21.08 0.64
CA ALA A 759 5.17 20.23 0.82
C ALA A 759 3.86 21.01 1.02
N CYS A 760 3.94 22.26 1.55
CA CYS A 760 2.78 23.09 1.89
C CYS A 760 2.21 23.81 0.64
N ARG A 761 1.93 23.06 -0.43
CA ARG A 761 1.35 23.57 -1.69
C ARG A 761 0.08 22.80 -2.03
N GLY A 762 -0.86 23.50 -2.66
CA GLY A 762 -2.15 22.90 -3.06
C GLY A 762 -3.07 22.57 -1.89
N ILE A 763 -4.00 21.65 -2.12
CA ILE A 763 -4.99 21.21 -1.15
C ILE A 763 -4.96 19.68 -0.96
N ASN A 764 -5.31 19.21 0.23
CA ASN A 764 -5.52 17.80 0.49
C ASN A 764 -7.02 17.46 0.30
N PRO A 765 -7.41 16.74 -0.75
CA PRO A 765 -8.81 16.39 -1.01
C PRO A 765 -9.44 15.52 0.08
N LEU A 766 -8.64 14.76 0.84
CA LEU A 766 -9.15 13.92 1.93
C LEU A 766 -9.82 14.73 3.06
N ARG A 767 -9.52 16.04 3.17
CA ARG A 767 -10.22 16.93 4.11
C ARG A 767 -11.65 17.24 3.70
N LEU A 768 -11.99 17.06 2.42
CA LEU A 768 -13.35 17.25 1.90
C LEU A 768 -14.18 15.96 2.01
N ILE A 769 -13.52 14.80 2.09
CA ILE A 769 -14.16 13.48 2.07
C ILE A 769 -14.96 13.25 3.37
N GLU A 770 -16.19 12.79 3.25
CA GLU A 770 -17.02 12.33 4.37
C GLU A 770 -16.43 11.00 4.93
N GLU A 771 -16.35 10.89 6.25
CA GLU A 771 -15.79 9.70 6.88
C GLU A 771 -16.70 8.49 6.67
N SER A 772 -16.25 7.54 5.89
CA SER A 772 -16.92 6.28 5.65
C SER A 772 -15.91 5.14 5.55
N PHE A 773 -16.29 3.96 6.02
CA PHE A 773 -15.45 2.78 6.04
C PHE A 773 -16.25 1.57 5.59
N ASP A 774 -15.60 0.70 4.84
CA ASP A 774 -16.16 -0.61 4.53
C ASP A 774 -16.23 -1.44 5.82
N PRO A 775 -17.41 -1.94 6.23
CA PRO A 775 -17.56 -2.65 7.48
C PRO A 775 -16.98 -4.08 7.45
N VAL A 776 -16.78 -4.66 6.27
CA VAL A 776 -16.21 -6.01 6.10
C VAL A 776 -14.69 -5.95 6.17
N ALA A 777 -14.08 -5.09 5.36
CA ALA A 777 -12.62 -4.96 5.26
C ALA A 777 -12.03 -3.85 6.15
N GLY A 778 -12.86 -2.96 6.71
CA GLY A 778 -12.41 -1.80 7.52
C GLY A 778 -11.66 -0.74 6.72
N LEU A 779 -11.74 -0.77 5.39
CA LEU A 779 -11.01 0.13 4.51
C LEU A 779 -11.67 1.50 4.45
N PRO A 780 -10.88 2.59 4.43
CA PRO A 780 -11.43 3.91 4.23
C PRO A 780 -12.00 4.04 2.82
N GLN A 781 -13.22 4.58 2.75
CA GLN A 781 -13.85 4.91 1.48
C GLN A 781 -13.47 6.35 1.11
N THR A 782 -12.76 6.52 0.02
CA THR A 782 -12.34 7.84 -0.50
C THR A 782 -13.29 8.39 -1.56
N GLY A 783 -14.22 7.58 -2.04
CA GLY A 783 -15.30 7.96 -2.95
C GLY A 783 -16.63 8.19 -2.22
N GLY A 784 -17.66 8.56 -2.99
CA GLY A 784 -19.03 8.73 -2.46
C GLY A 784 -19.32 10.08 -1.80
N THR A 785 -18.35 10.99 -1.71
CA THR A 785 -18.55 12.35 -1.22
C THR A 785 -19.06 13.26 -2.34
N PHE A 786 -20.18 13.94 -2.07
CA PHE A 786 -20.74 14.93 -2.98
C PHE A 786 -20.35 16.36 -2.58
N VAL A 787 -20.04 17.18 -3.58
CA VAL A 787 -19.58 18.57 -3.41
C VAL A 787 -20.37 19.53 -4.28
N LYS A 788 -20.32 20.80 -3.93
CA LYS A 788 -20.67 21.91 -4.83
C LYS A 788 -19.39 22.65 -5.22
N VAL A 789 -19.38 23.16 -6.46
CA VAL A 789 -18.27 23.95 -7.02
C VAL A 789 -18.84 25.28 -7.49
N TYR A 790 -18.17 26.37 -7.12
CA TYR A 790 -18.57 27.75 -7.49
C TYR A 790 -17.35 28.67 -7.54
N ARG A 791 -17.41 29.72 -8.34
CA ARG A 791 -16.33 30.71 -8.47
C ARG A 791 -15.99 31.35 -7.12
N SER A 792 -14.71 31.58 -6.92
CA SER A 792 -14.16 32.16 -5.69
C SER A 792 -14.37 33.67 -5.62
#